data_fb55091fead5bbbea3b530619e538142
#
_entry.id   fb55091fead5bbbea3b530619e538142
#
_cell.length_a   1.000
_cell.length_b   1.000
_cell.length_c   1.000
_cell.angle_alpha   90.00
_cell.angle_beta   90.00
_cell.angle_gamma   90.00
#
_symmetry.space_group_name_H-M   'P 1'
#
loop_
_entity.id
_entity.type
_entity.pdbx_description
1 polymer ?
#
loop_
_entity_poly.entity_id
_entity_poly.type
_entity_poly.pdbx_seq_one_letter_code
_entity_poly.pdbx_strand_id
1 'polypeptide(L)'
;MRRTFIIFLWVTLFLSVGVIVVFFFLIWFGIIGYSPDIEHLQNPINKSASLIYSSDNKVIGTYNVNKANRIPISYSKLSPHLVHALVATEDERFYDHSGIDFIALARAIVKRGVMRQESAGGGSTITQQLAKQLYSAPAKSTIERLLQKPIEWVIAIKLERNFTKEEIIALYLNYFDFLHGAVGIKTAANTYFNKEPGDLNVNEAALLIGLCKNPSFFNPVRYPDRSKDRRNIVLGQMVKAGYLSKADYDGYSREDVMLRFHRSDHKDGLAVYMREFLRQYMMMDLPDKKDYPTWNQRQYVIDSIAYASDPLCGWCKKNIKKDGSYYNVYTDGLKIFTTIDTRMQKYAEESVYGHVARFLQPAFNKENKRKRNAPFTEALTREQVKQIMGKSVRQSERYRVMKQAGASAKEIEKAFRTPTDMSVFTYHGDIDTVMTPLDSIRYYKTFLRAGFMSMDARTGHVKAYVGGLDFEHFQYDMVMGGRRQVGSAIKPFLYSLAMENGASPCDLVPNVQRTYMVGGKPWTPRNTSRRRYGQMVSLKWGLAQSNNWISAYLMSRLNPRQFVSILHKFGIDNPDIYPSMSLCLGPCEVSVAEMVSAYTVFANNGIRIAPLFVSKIEDNDGNIITQFQPRMNEVISSSSAYKMLVELMAVVDEGTAGRIRHRYNIEGEIGGKTGTTNRNSDAWFMGFTPQLVSGVWVGGEDRDIHFDSMRMGQGATMALPIWAYYMKKVYKDPSLPYNSMSVFDIPEEFDPCAKDEDPTGEFDIDEVYE
;
A
#
# COMPACT_ATOMS: atom_id res chain seq x y z
N MET A 1 -2.94 48.47 68.17
CA MET A 1 -3.67 47.33 67.59
C MET A 1 -4.13 47.54 66.13
N ARG A 2 -4.90 48.58 65.79
CA ARG A 2 -5.45 48.76 64.43
C ARG A 2 -4.36 49.00 63.35
N ARG A 3 -3.33 49.79 63.60
CA ARG A 3 -2.19 49.99 62.68
C ARG A 3 -1.34 48.74 62.48
N THR A 4 -1.03 47.99 63.55
CA THR A 4 -0.26 46.76 63.50
C THR A 4 -0.99 45.67 62.69
N PHE A 5 -2.31 45.58 62.87
CA PHE A 5 -3.15 44.67 62.07
C PHE A 5 -3.21 45.01 60.60
N ILE A 6 -3.27 46.30 60.27
CA ILE A 6 -3.25 46.76 58.87
C ILE A 6 -1.88 46.47 58.22
N ILE A 7 -0.78 46.73 58.95
CA ILE A 7 0.57 46.41 58.47
C ILE A 7 0.72 44.91 58.27
N PHE A 8 0.24 44.09 59.20
CA PHE A 8 0.27 42.63 59.09
C PHE A 8 -0.53 42.18 57.85
N LEU A 9 -1.73 42.73 57.60
CA LEU A 9 -2.50 42.41 56.38
C LEU A 9 -1.75 42.80 55.10
N TRP A 10 -1.13 43.96 55.05
CA TRP A 10 -0.31 44.37 53.88
C TRP A 10 0.90 43.51 53.71
N VAL A 11 1.63 43.18 54.76
CA VAL A 11 2.80 42.30 54.71
C VAL A 11 2.40 40.90 54.20
N THR A 12 1.28 40.34 54.73
CA THR A 12 0.77 39.04 54.30
C THR A 12 0.32 39.08 52.84
N LEU A 13 -0.34 40.18 52.42
CA LEU A 13 -0.70 40.36 51.03
C LEU A 13 0.50 40.45 50.10
N PHE A 14 1.50 41.26 50.43
CA PHE A 14 2.72 41.37 49.62
C PHE A 14 3.52 40.08 49.59
N LEU A 15 3.60 39.33 50.69
CA LEU A 15 4.25 38.03 50.75
C LEU A 15 3.52 36.99 49.91
N SER A 16 2.17 36.95 49.96
CA SER A 16 1.41 36.05 49.13
C SER A 16 1.49 36.38 47.64
N VAL A 17 1.45 37.66 47.25
CA VAL A 17 1.70 38.11 45.87
C VAL A 17 3.12 37.75 45.43
N GLY A 18 4.13 37.99 46.30
CA GLY A 18 5.53 37.61 46.03
C GLY A 18 5.69 36.10 45.75
N VAL A 19 5.07 35.24 46.57
CA VAL A 19 5.10 33.78 46.38
C VAL A 19 4.47 33.40 45.04
N ILE A 20 3.35 34.03 44.67
CA ILE A 20 2.65 33.75 43.38
C ILE A 20 3.54 34.18 42.21
N VAL A 21 4.19 35.36 42.29
CA VAL A 21 5.05 35.86 41.22
C VAL A 21 6.29 34.93 41.06
N VAL A 22 6.93 34.53 42.18
CA VAL A 22 8.04 33.58 42.15
C VAL A 22 7.59 32.23 41.57
N PHE A 23 6.40 31.73 41.91
CA PHE A 23 5.86 30.48 41.38
C PHE A 23 5.70 30.55 39.84
N PHE A 24 5.13 31.64 39.30
CA PHE A 24 5.01 31.82 37.86
C PHE A 24 6.36 31.99 37.17
N PHE A 25 7.32 32.65 37.85
CA PHE A 25 8.67 32.82 37.35
C PHE A 25 9.38 31.45 37.22
N LEU A 26 9.25 30.58 38.22
CA LEU A 26 9.79 29.22 38.19
C LEU A 26 9.17 28.37 37.07
N ILE A 27 7.89 28.52 36.81
CA ILE A 27 7.22 27.86 35.65
C ILE A 27 7.76 28.45 34.34
N TRP A 28 7.93 29.75 34.22
CA TRP A 28 8.41 30.40 33.00
C TRP A 28 9.79 29.90 32.57
N PHE A 29 10.68 29.62 33.51
CA PHE A 29 12.01 29.08 33.27
C PHE A 29 12.04 27.53 33.23
N GLY A 30 10.93 26.85 33.36
CA GLY A 30 10.85 25.39 33.29
C GLY A 30 11.38 24.64 34.51
N ILE A 31 11.55 25.34 35.63
CA ILE A 31 12.00 24.74 36.91
C ILE A 31 10.85 23.94 37.55
N ILE A 32 9.64 24.46 37.41
CA ILE A 32 8.40 23.76 37.80
C ILE A 32 7.58 23.41 36.56
N GLY A 33 7.47 22.13 36.26
CA GLY A 33 6.76 21.65 35.10
C GLY A 33 7.52 21.80 33.77
N TYR A 34 6.95 21.32 32.69
CA TYR A 34 7.52 21.47 31.35
C TYR A 34 7.14 22.81 30.76
N SER A 35 8.12 23.62 30.39
CA SER A 35 7.96 24.88 29.67
C SER A 35 8.76 24.81 28.37
N PRO A 36 8.10 24.72 27.20
CA PRO A 36 8.80 24.55 25.93
C PRO A 36 9.65 25.80 25.61
N ASP A 37 10.83 25.54 25.01
CA ASP A 37 11.68 26.57 24.44
C ASP A 37 11.09 27.16 23.17
N ILE A 38 11.64 28.32 22.72
CA ILE A 38 11.13 29.01 21.51
C ILE A 38 11.20 28.09 20.27
N GLU A 39 12.27 27.31 20.16
CA GLU A 39 12.47 26.37 19.05
C GLU A 39 11.39 25.27 19.04
N HIS A 40 11.04 24.72 20.20
CA HIS A 40 9.92 23.78 20.35
C HIS A 40 8.55 24.43 20.21
N LEU A 41 8.43 25.73 20.44
CA LEU A 41 7.19 26.48 20.17
C LEU A 41 7.03 26.81 18.68
N GLN A 42 8.10 27.18 18.00
CA GLN A 42 8.10 27.49 16.56
C GLN A 42 7.85 26.25 15.70
N ASN A 43 8.29 25.09 16.16
CA ASN A 43 8.03 23.81 15.54
C ASN A 43 7.33 22.85 16.52
N PRO A 44 6.08 23.12 16.93
CA PRO A 44 5.33 22.20 17.79
C PRO A 44 5.03 20.86 17.08
N ILE A 45 5.35 20.77 15.80
CA ILE A 45 5.05 19.66 14.90
C ILE A 45 6.30 18.80 14.64
N ASN A 46 6.92 18.25 15.69
CA ASN A 46 7.94 17.22 15.49
C ASN A 46 7.37 15.86 15.04
N LYS A 47 6.07 15.75 14.79
CA LYS A 47 5.42 14.49 14.37
C LYS A 47 4.34 14.75 13.31
N SER A 48 4.77 15.08 12.11
CA SER A 48 3.88 15.19 10.96
C SER A 48 3.82 13.87 10.22
N ALA A 49 2.62 13.45 9.82
CA ALA A 49 2.44 12.31 8.95
C ALA A 49 3.14 12.55 7.60
N SER A 50 3.82 11.53 7.07
CA SER A 50 4.38 11.64 5.72
C SER A 50 3.30 11.47 4.68
N LEU A 51 3.39 12.26 3.61
CA LEU A 51 2.46 12.25 2.49
C LEU A 51 3.04 11.45 1.33
N ILE A 52 2.22 10.64 0.70
CA ILE A 52 2.59 9.83 -0.46
C ILE A 52 1.90 10.41 -1.68
N TYR A 53 2.71 10.85 -2.63
CA TYR A 53 2.25 11.44 -3.88
C TYR A 53 2.38 10.45 -5.04
N SER A 54 1.44 10.51 -5.96
CA SER A 54 1.52 9.87 -7.28
C SER A 54 2.36 10.69 -8.25
N SER A 55 2.67 10.12 -9.41
CA SER A 55 3.40 10.82 -10.48
C SER A 55 2.60 11.97 -11.11
N ASP A 56 1.27 11.96 -10.98
CA ASP A 56 0.37 13.05 -11.36
C ASP A 56 0.06 14.00 -10.18
N ASN A 57 0.94 14.05 -9.17
CA ASN A 57 0.94 14.96 -8.02
C ASN A 57 -0.32 14.93 -7.14
N LYS A 58 -1.02 13.80 -7.09
CA LYS A 58 -2.15 13.58 -6.17
C LYS A 58 -1.68 12.84 -4.93
N VAL A 59 -2.24 13.19 -3.77
CA VAL A 59 -1.98 12.42 -2.54
C VAL A 59 -2.76 11.11 -2.61
N ILE A 60 -2.03 9.99 -2.57
CA ILE A 60 -2.60 8.64 -2.61
C ILE A 60 -2.62 7.97 -1.24
N GLY A 61 -1.98 8.54 -0.24
CA GLY A 61 -2.00 8.03 1.13
C GLY A 61 -1.07 8.78 2.06
N THR A 62 -1.07 8.33 3.32
CA THR A 62 -0.25 8.94 4.39
C THR A 62 0.34 7.85 5.28
N TYR A 63 1.52 8.10 5.87
CA TYR A 63 2.06 7.29 6.96
C TYR A 63 1.96 8.07 8.27
N ASN A 64 1.30 7.48 9.27
CA ASN A 64 1.09 8.11 10.58
C ASN A 64 1.19 7.12 11.74
N VAL A 65 1.51 7.63 12.93
CA VAL A 65 1.51 6.86 14.18
C VAL A 65 0.12 6.89 14.81
N ASN A 66 -0.34 5.77 15.35
CA ASN A 66 -1.53 5.68 16.20
C ASN A 66 -2.85 6.14 15.56
N LYS A 67 -3.06 5.91 14.28
CA LYS A 67 -4.28 6.28 13.54
C LYS A 67 -4.50 7.81 13.44
N ALA A 68 -3.51 8.63 13.81
CA ALA A 68 -3.59 10.08 13.73
C ALA A 68 -3.17 10.56 12.33
N ASN A 69 -4.15 10.73 11.46
CA ASN A 69 -3.96 11.15 10.06
C ASN A 69 -3.91 12.69 9.99
N ARG A 70 -2.85 13.31 10.56
CA ARG A 70 -2.74 14.78 10.61
C ARG A 70 -2.13 15.35 9.34
N ILE A 71 -2.92 16.13 8.62
CA ILE A 71 -2.46 16.91 7.46
C ILE A 71 -2.57 18.39 7.84
N PRO A 72 -1.46 19.10 8.07
CA PRO A 72 -1.48 20.50 8.45
C PRO A 72 -2.06 21.36 7.33
N ILE A 73 -2.84 22.38 7.71
CA ILE A 73 -3.44 23.35 6.79
C ILE A 73 -3.22 24.76 7.33
N SER A 74 -2.95 25.71 6.43
CA SER A 74 -2.80 27.12 6.75
C SER A 74 -4.18 27.79 7.00
N TYR A 75 -4.18 28.86 7.78
CA TYR A 75 -5.39 29.64 8.07
C TYR A 75 -6.13 30.08 6.81
N SER A 76 -5.42 30.53 5.79
CA SER A 76 -6.00 30.99 4.50
C SER A 76 -6.82 29.93 3.75
N LYS A 77 -6.67 28.66 4.09
CA LYS A 77 -7.43 27.53 3.50
C LYS A 77 -8.60 27.06 4.37
N LEU A 78 -8.88 27.73 5.49
CA LEU A 78 -10.02 27.43 6.36
C LEU A 78 -11.27 28.15 5.87
N SER A 79 -12.43 27.51 6.01
CA SER A 79 -13.71 28.17 5.79
C SER A 79 -13.92 29.28 6.83
N PRO A 80 -14.37 30.48 6.45
CA PRO A 80 -14.74 31.54 7.40
C PRO A 80 -15.79 31.08 8.43
N HIS A 81 -16.71 30.19 8.02
CA HIS A 81 -17.73 29.62 8.92
C HIS A 81 -17.11 28.80 10.05
N LEU A 82 -16.00 28.09 9.76
CA LEU A 82 -15.29 27.30 10.75
C LEU A 82 -14.62 28.19 11.80
N VAL A 83 -13.97 29.26 11.37
CA VAL A 83 -13.32 30.24 12.24
C VAL A 83 -14.36 30.96 13.12
N HIS A 84 -15.45 31.43 12.52
CA HIS A 84 -16.53 32.08 13.24
C HIS A 84 -17.18 31.15 14.27
N ALA A 85 -17.44 29.90 13.92
CA ALA A 85 -18.00 28.91 14.83
C ALA A 85 -17.07 28.65 16.02
N LEU A 86 -15.75 28.52 15.78
CA LEU A 86 -14.75 28.30 16.82
C LEU A 86 -14.66 29.45 17.79
N VAL A 87 -14.49 30.69 17.27
CA VAL A 87 -14.34 31.88 18.08
C VAL A 87 -15.63 32.14 18.88
N ALA A 88 -16.81 32.09 18.23
CA ALA A 88 -18.09 32.30 18.91
C ALA A 88 -18.36 31.28 20.04
N THR A 89 -17.87 30.03 19.91
CA THR A 89 -18.20 28.95 20.84
C THR A 89 -17.20 28.79 21.96
N GLU A 90 -15.92 28.85 21.65
CA GLU A 90 -14.85 28.54 22.60
C GLU A 90 -14.24 29.78 23.24
N ASP A 91 -14.21 30.94 22.52
CA ASP A 91 -13.53 32.15 23.00
C ASP A 91 -14.03 33.42 22.28
N GLU A 92 -15.19 33.92 22.68
CA GLU A 92 -15.87 35.08 22.05
C GLU A 92 -14.98 36.32 21.95
N ARG A 93 -14.02 36.48 22.86
CA ARG A 93 -13.10 37.63 22.93
C ARG A 93 -11.67 37.26 22.56
N PHE A 94 -11.49 36.25 21.74
CA PHE A 94 -10.19 35.71 21.34
C PHE A 94 -9.22 36.78 20.83
N TYR A 95 -9.73 37.75 20.09
CA TYR A 95 -8.91 38.83 19.52
C TYR A 95 -8.58 39.97 20.52
N ASP A 96 -9.23 40.01 21.72
CA ASP A 96 -9.09 41.09 22.70
C ASP A 96 -8.10 40.81 23.85
N HIS A 97 -7.55 39.60 23.91
CA HIS A 97 -6.63 39.19 24.99
C HIS A 97 -5.37 38.52 24.46
N SER A 98 -4.32 38.40 25.31
CA SER A 98 -3.02 37.77 24.98
C SER A 98 -2.85 36.44 25.72
N GLY A 99 -3.71 35.46 25.41
CA GLY A 99 -3.64 34.09 25.92
C GLY A 99 -4.48 33.81 27.16
N ILE A 100 -4.76 34.82 28.01
CA ILE A 100 -5.61 34.69 29.18
C ILE A 100 -6.70 35.77 29.14
N ASP A 101 -7.96 35.36 29.17
CA ASP A 101 -9.11 36.23 29.33
C ASP A 101 -9.45 36.38 30.82
N PHE A 102 -8.90 37.43 31.47
CA PHE A 102 -9.12 37.68 32.89
C PHE A 102 -10.60 38.03 33.21
N ILE A 103 -11.35 38.62 32.25
CA ILE A 103 -12.76 38.97 32.45
C ILE A 103 -13.61 37.67 32.39
N ALA A 104 -13.35 36.78 31.46
CA ALA A 104 -14.02 35.50 31.39
C ALA A 104 -13.68 34.63 32.61
N LEU A 105 -12.44 34.65 33.07
CA LEU A 105 -11.99 33.95 34.27
C LEU A 105 -12.71 34.46 35.52
N ALA A 106 -12.77 35.77 35.72
CA ALA A 106 -13.49 36.38 36.85
C ALA A 106 -14.99 36.06 36.79
N ARG A 107 -15.61 36.12 35.61
CA ARG A 107 -17.00 35.72 35.37
C ARG A 107 -17.25 34.25 35.73
N ALA A 108 -16.34 33.37 35.33
CA ALA A 108 -16.45 31.94 35.62
C ALA A 108 -16.32 31.64 37.12
N ILE A 109 -15.40 32.31 37.84
CA ILE A 109 -15.25 32.19 39.30
C ILE A 109 -16.51 32.65 40.03
N VAL A 110 -17.07 33.79 39.66
CA VAL A 110 -18.27 34.34 40.31
C VAL A 110 -19.50 33.45 40.04
N LYS A 111 -19.76 33.11 38.79
CA LYS A 111 -20.93 32.30 38.41
C LYS A 111 -20.88 30.86 38.93
N ARG A 112 -19.74 30.19 38.84
CA ARG A 112 -19.57 28.79 39.31
C ARG A 112 -19.27 28.69 40.80
N GLY A 113 -18.38 29.58 41.32
CA GLY A 113 -17.93 29.51 42.72
C GLY A 113 -18.95 30.08 43.67
N VAL A 114 -19.56 31.23 43.33
CA VAL A 114 -20.48 31.95 44.24
C VAL A 114 -21.93 31.57 43.92
N MET A 115 -22.35 31.59 42.64
CA MET A 115 -23.76 31.36 42.23
C MET A 115 -24.12 29.90 42.00
N ARG A 116 -23.14 28.96 42.02
CA ARG A 116 -23.31 27.50 41.78
C ARG A 116 -24.04 27.17 40.46
N GLN A 117 -23.93 28.03 39.44
CA GLN A 117 -24.51 27.78 38.13
C GLN A 117 -23.61 26.89 37.30
N GLU A 118 -23.94 25.60 37.18
CA GLU A 118 -23.16 24.62 36.38
C GLU A 118 -23.14 24.94 34.86
N SER A 119 -24.13 25.67 34.36
CA SER A 119 -24.29 26.09 32.96
C SER A 119 -23.43 27.28 32.53
N ALA A 120 -22.72 27.93 33.47
CA ALA A 120 -21.84 29.05 33.15
C ALA A 120 -20.67 28.61 32.25
N GLY A 121 -20.49 29.24 31.11
CA GLY A 121 -19.44 28.93 30.11
C GLY A 121 -18.05 28.83 30.70
N GLY A 122 -17.16 28.13 30.02
CA GLY A 122 -15.76 27.91 30.44
C GLY A 122 -14.96 29.23 30.46
N GLY A 123 -14.01 29.34 31.40
CA GLY A 123 -13.06 30.46 31.44
C GLY A 123 -11.71 30.15 30.77
N SER A 124 -11.61 29.11 29.94
CA SER A 124 -10.37 28.76 29.23
C SER A 124 -10.42 29.29 27.79
N THR A 125 -9.35 29.92 27.35
CA THR A 125 -9.20 30.49 26.01
C THR A 125 -8.81 29.40 24.98
N ILE A 126 -8.96 29.67 23.68
CA ILE A 126 -8.47 28.82 22.58
C ILE A 126 -6.99 28.54 22.76
N THR A 127 -6.17 29.54 23.09
CA THR A 127 -4.73 29.41 23.29
C THR A 127 -4.38 28.52 24.48
N GLN A 128 -5.13 28.59 25.59
CA GLN A 128 -4.96 27.67 26.72
C GLN A 128 -5.35 26.22 26.38
N GLN A 129 -6.41 26.06 25.57
CA GLN A 129 -6.79 24.73 25.08
C GLN A 129 -5.72 24.15 24.14
N LEU A 130 -5.12 24.96 23.28
CA LEU A 130 -4.00 24.58 22.42
C LEU A 130 -2.78 24.20 23.27
N ALA A 131 -2.40 25.02 24.27
CA ALA A 131 -1.32 24.73 25.18
C ALA A 131 -1.50 23.37 25.88
N LYS A 132 -2.72 23.08 26.32
CA LYS A 132 -3.08 21.78 26.89
C LYS A 132 -2.92 20.64 25.88
N GLN A 133 -3.40 20.80 24.66
CA GLN A 133 -3.32 19.76 23.61
C GLN A 133 -1.86 19.42 23.27
N LEU A 134 -1.00 20.43 23.20
CA LEU A 134 0.39 20.26 22.77
C LEU A 134 1.31 19.71 23.87
N TYR A 135 1.10 20.17 25.13
CA TYR A 135 2.12 20.03 26.17
C TYR A 135 1.64 19.42 27.50
N SER A 136 0.33 19.15 27.67
CA SER A 136 -0.18 18.58 28.93
C SER A 136 -0.51 17.10 28.76
N ALA A 137 0.13 16.26 29.60
CA ALA A 137 -0.28 14.88 29.74
C ALA A 137 -1.65 14.77 30.45
N PRO A 138 -2.44 13.70 30.24
CA PRO A 138 -3.68 13.48 30.98
C PRO A 138 -3.42 13.43 32.50
N ALA A 139 -4.08 14.33 33.27
CA ALA A 139 -3.94 14.39 34.71
C ALA A 139 -4.54 13.13 35.35
N LYS A 140 -3.79 12.51 36.27
CA LYS A 140 -4.20 11.29 37.00
C LYS A 140 -4.99 11.62 38.29
N SER A 141 -4.93 12.89 38.75
CA SER A 141 -5.61 13.34 39.95
C SER A 141 -6.11 14.79 39.82
N THR A 142 -7.05 15.19 40.70
CA THR A 142 -7.58 16.56 40.77
C THR A 142 -6.49 17.57 41.15
N ILE A 143 -5.55 17.19 41.99
CA ILE A 143 -4.43 18.05 42.43
C ILE A 143 -3.48 18.30 41.25
N GLU A 144 -3.14 17.26 40.50
CA GLU A 144 -2.32 17.38 39.30
C GLU A 144 -2.99 18.29 38.26
N ARG A 145 -4.30 18.18 38.09
CA ARG A 145 -5.07 19.06 37.20
C ARG A 145 -5.05 20.52 37.63
N LEU A 146 -5.05 20.81 38.92
CA LEU A 146 -4.93 22.15 39.48
C LEU A 146 -3.54 22.75 39.22
N LEU A 147 -2.50 21.95 39.35
CA LEU A 147 -1.11 22.37 39.07
C LEU A 147 -0.81 22.54 37.58
N GLN A 148 -1.52 21.82 36.70
CA GLN A 148 -1.38 21.98 35.24
C GLN A 148 -1.90 23.34 34.74
N LYS A 149 -2.90 23.93 35.37
CA LYS A 149 -3.53 25.19 34.91
C LYS A 149 -2.55 26.38 34.84
N PRO A 150 -1.75 26.68 35.88
CA PRO A 150 -0.73 27.74 35.79
C PRO A 150 0.31 27.50 34.68
N ILE A 151 0.67 26.24 34.42
CA ILE A 151 1.59 25.87 33.35
C ILE A 151 0.94 26.14 31.98
N GLU A 152 -0.34 25.72 31.78
CA GLU A 152 -1.10 26.03 30.56
C GLU A 152 -1.19 27.55 30.30
N TRP A 153 -1.31 28.38 31.35
CA TRP A 153 -1.35 29.84 31.25
C TRP A 153 -0.02 30.43 30.76
N VAL A 154 1.09 29.97 31.33
CA VAL A 154 2.44 30.41 30.93
C VAL A 154 2.72 30.02 29.47
N ILE A 155 2.38 28.80 29.10
CA ILE A 155 2.55 28.34 27.70
C ILE A 155 1.64 29.15 26.76
N ALA A 156 0.38 29.43 27.14
CA ALA A 156 -0.53 30.25 26.33
C ALA A 156 0.04 31.65 26.09
N ILE A 157 0.62 32.31 27.10
CA ILE A 157 1.28 33.61 26.94
C ILE A 157 2.49 33.49 26.00
N LYS A 158 3.30 32.43 26.11
CA LYS A 158 4.43 32.19 25.20
C LYS A 158 3.95 31.98 23.75
N LEU A 159 2.86 31.23 23.53
CA LEU A 159 2.27 31.03 22.21
C LEU A 159 1.83 32.36 21.59
N GLU A 160 1.07 33.19 22.33
CA GLU A 160 0.60 34.49 21.85
C GLU A 160 1.72 35.53 21.58
N ARG A 161 2.91 35.32 22.15
CA ARG A 161 4.08 36.14 21.84
C ARG A 161 4.79 35.74 20.55
N ASN A 162 4.66 34.47 20.14
CA ASN A 162 5.41 33.91 19.02
C ASN A 162 4.56 33.63 17.80
N PHE A 163 3.22 33.58 17.94
CA PHE A 163 2.26 33.28 16.87
C PHE A 163 1.18 34.34 16.78
N THR A 164 0.75 34.62 15.58
CA THR A 164 -0.45 35.46 15.32
C THR A 164 -1.72 34.71 15.74
N LYS A 165 -2.81 35.45 15.91
CA LYS A 165 -4.14 34.87 16.21
C LYS A 165 -4.58 33.86 15.16
N GLU A 166 -4.29 34.14 13.92
CA GLU A 166 -4.61 33.29 12.77
C GLU A 166 -3.83 31.96 12.82
N GLU A 167 -2.52 32.04 13.12
CA GLU A 167 -1.71 30.86 13.29
C GLU A 167 -2.15 30.01 14.48
N ILE A 168 -2.55 30.63 15.60
CA ILE A 168 -3.09 29.93 16.77
C ILE A 168 -4.38 29.18 16.44
N ILE A 169 -5.30 29.78 15.67
CA ILE A 169 -6.51 29.12 15.20
C ILE A 169 -6.14 27.92 14.30
N ALA A 170 -5.24 28.11 13.35
CA ALA A 170 -4.78 27.05 12.46
C ALA A 170 -4.14 25.91 13.25
N LEU A 171 -3.25 26.20 14.21
CA LEU A 171 -2.63 25.21 15.09
C LEU A 171 -3.69 24.46 15.90
N TYR A 172 -4.64 25.15 16.53
CA TYR A 172 -5.71 24.53 17.31
C TYR A 172 -6.48 23.49 16.49
N LEU A 173 -6.94 23.90 15.30
CA LEU A 173 -7.70 23.05 14.40
C LEU A 173 -6.88 21.90 13.79
N ASN A 174 -5.57 22.09 13.57
CA ASN A 174 -4.67 21.06 13.07
C ASN A 174 -4.33 19.99 14.13
N TYR A 175 -4.45 20.31 15.42
CA TYR A 175 -4.06 19.40 16.51
C TYR A 175 -5.25 18.68 17.14
N PHE A 176 -6.47 19.14 16.95
CA PHE A 176 -7.63 18.56 17.59
C PHE A 176 -7.96 17.17 17.04
N ASP A 177 -8.24 16.21 17.94
CA ASP A 177 -8.68 14.86 17.59
C ASP A 177 -10.20 14.80 17.48
N PHE A 178 -10.71 14.71 16.25
CA PHE A 178 -12.12 14.60 15.93
C PHE A 178 -12.67 13.18 15.94
N LEU A 179 -11.93 12.21 16.49
CA LEU A 179 -12.20 10.76 16.48
C LEU A 179 -12.07 10.10 15.10
N HIS A 180 -12.32 8.78 15.08
CA HIS A 180 -12.25 7.93 13.88
C HIS A 180 -10.93 8.02 13.11
N GLY A 181 -9.82 8.37 13.82
CA GLY A 181 -8.52 8.61 13.20
C GLY A 181 -8.40 9.98 12.53
N ALA A 182 -9.41 10.83 12.63
CA ALA A 182 -9.41 12.16 12.07
C ALA A 182 -8.76 13.18 13.03
N VAL A 183 -7.41 13.25 13.02
CA VAL A 183 -6.68 14.28 13.75
C VAL A 183 -6.37 15.45 12.83
N GLY A 184 -6.82 16.64 13.25
CA GLY A 184 -6.79 17.87 12.46
C GLY A 184 -7.99 18.05 11.54
N ILE A 185 -8.28 19.31 11.27
CA ILE A 185 -9.51 19.75 10.59
C ILE A 185 -9.58 19.25 9.14
N LYS A 186 -8.45 19.16 8.44
CA LYS A 186 -8.42 18.66 7.06
C LYS A 186 -8.87 17.20 7.00
N THR A 187 -8.32 16.39 7.88
CA THR A 187 -8.70 14.98 7.97
C THR A 187 -10.16 14.84 8.43
N ALA A 188 -10.61 15.67 9.37
CA ALA A 188 -12.00 15.65 9.85
C ALA A 188 -13.00 16.04 8.75
N ALA A 189 -12.75 17.12 7.99
CA ALA A 189 -13.59 17.53 6.88
C ALA A 189 -13.73 16.45 5.82
N ASN A 190 -12.62 15.78 5.50
CA ASN A 190 -12.64 14.66 4.58
C ASN A 190 -13.38 13.45 5.16
N THR A 191 -13.07 13.04 6.41
CA THR A 191 -13.68 11.87 7.06
C THR A 191 -15.19 11.99 7.20
N TYR A 192 -15.69 13.15 7.62
CA TYR A 192 -17.12 13.33 7.90
C TYR A 192 -17.95 13.81 6.71
N PHE A 193 -17.34 14.56 5.77
CA PHE A 193 -18.07 15.24 4.69
C PHE A 193 -17.48 15.00 3.29
N ASN A 194 -16.31 14.37 3.18
CA ASN A 194 -15.56 14.22 1.92
C ASN A 194 -15.32 15.57 1.21
N LYS A 195 -14.88 16.59 1.99
CA LYS A 195 -14.64 17.98 1.56
C LYS A 195 -13.29 18.49 2.04
N GLU A 196 -12.77 19.50 1.33
CA GLU A 196 -11.68 20.33 1.87
C GLU A 196 -12.23 21.27 2.95
N PRO A 197 -11.40 21.67 3.95
CA PRO A 197 -11.83 22.55 5.04
C PRO A 197 -12.38 23.91 4.58
N GLY A 198 -11.91 24.45 3.45
CA GLY A 198 -12.41 25.68 2.85
C GLY A 198 -13.84 25.59 2.31
N ASP A 199 -14.28 24.37 1.94
CA ASP A 199 -15.58 24.11 1.32
C ASP A 199 -16.67 23.72 2.33
N LEU A 200 -16.36 23.74 3.64
CA LEU A 200 -17.33 23.45 4.69
C LEU A 200 -18.38 24.54 4.78
N ASN A 201 -19.64 24.15 4.74
CA ASN A 201 -20.76 25.05 4.97
C ASN A 201 -20.97 25.34 6.47
N VAL A 202 -21.92 26.21 6.79
CA VAL A 202 -22.21 26.64 8.18
C VAL A 202 -22.57 25.49 9.09
N ASN A 203 -23.44 24.57 8.64
CA ASN A 203 -23.86 23.38 9.42
C ASN A 203 -22.73 22.39 9.66
N GLU A 204 -21.93 22.13 8.64
CA GLU A 204 -20.78 21.22 8.71
C GLU A 204 -19.69 21.79 9.63
N ALA A 205 -19.38 23.08 9.50
CA ALA A 205 -18.45 23.79 10.37
C ALA A 205 -18.91 23.77 11.83
N ALA A 206 -20.18 24.12 12.08
CA ALA A 206 -20.75 24.10 13.43
C ALA A 206 -20.78 22.71 14.06
N LEU A 207 -20.97 21.66 13.26
CA LEU A 207 -20.92 20.29 13.74
C LEU A 207 -19.51 19.91 14.19
N LEU A 208 -18.48 20.19 13.38
CA LEU A 208 -17.08 19.88 13.74
C LEU A 208 -16.64 20.67 14.98
N ILE A 209 -16.99 21.94 15.08
CA ILE A 209 -16.69 22.72 16.28
C ILE A 209 -17.48 22.20 17.50
N GLY A 210 -18.69 21.70 17.28
CA GLY A 210 -19.46 21.03 18.32
C GLY A 210 -18.74 19.83 18.95
N LEU A 211 -17.98 19.08 18.15
CA LEU A 211 -17.15 17.97 18.62
C LEU A 211 -16.02 18.42 19.54
N CYS A 212 -15.51 19.65 19.40
CA CYS A 212 -14.38 20.15 20.20
C CYS A 212 -14.63 20.11 21.71
N LYS A 213 -15.87 20.11 22.16
CA LYS A 213 -16.21 20.01 23.59
C LYS A 213 -16.00 18.61 24.17
N ASN A 214 -16.47 17.59 23.49
CA ASN A 214 -16.31 16.17 23.85
C ASN A 214 -16.62 15.29 22.64
N PRO A 215 -15.61 14.93 21.85
CA PRO A 215 -15.82 14.18 20.61
C PRO A 215 -16.54 12.84 20.80
N SER A 216 -16.20 12.11 21.85
CA SER A 216 -16.83 10.80 22.12
C SER A 216 -18.30 10.90 22.46
N PHE A 217 -18.70 11.93 23.20
CA PHE A 217 -20.08 12.13 23.64
C PHE A 217 -20.98 12.71 22.52
N PHE A 218 -20.41 13.57 21.67
CA PHE A 218 -21.12 14.23 20.55
C PHE A 218 -20.82 13.58 19.19
N ASN A 219 -20.39 12.33 19.17
CA ASN A 219 -20.04 11.59 17.95
C ASN A 219 -21.22 11.50 16.97
N PRO A 220 -21.15 12.13 15.78
CA PRO A 220 -22.29 12.20 14.87
C PRO A 220 -22.62 10.87 14.20
N VAL A 221 -21.65 9.95 14.11
CA VAL A 221 -21.85 8.60 13.56
C VAL A 221 -22.59 7.71 14.55
N ARG A 222 -22.29 7.86 15.86
CA ARG A 222 -22.86 7.01 16.91
C ARG A 222 -24.09 7.62 17.58
N TYR A 223 -24.13 8.96 17.68
CA TYR A 223 -25.16 9.70 18.41
C TYR A 223 -25.61 10.94 17.60
N PRO A 224 -26.29 10.77 16.45
CA PRO A 224 -26.64 11.86 15.55
C PRO A 224 -27.48 12.96 16.22
N ASP A 225 -28.46 12.58 17.07
CA ASP A 225 -29.33 13.55 17.75
C ASP A 225 -28.56 14.46 18.71
N ARG A 226 -27.68 13.87 19.54
CA ARG A 226 -26.81 14.65 20.45
C ARG A 226 -25.87 15.57 19.69
N SER A 227 -25.37 15.10 18.55
CA SER A 227 -24.52 15.89 17.69
C SER A 227 -25.28 17.04 17.04
N LYS A 228 -26.53 16.82 16.61
CA LYS A 228 -27.45 17.86 16.10
C LYS A 228 -27.73 18.93 17.18
N ASP A 229 -28.06 18.50 18.40
CA ASP A 229 -28.29 19.42 19.52
C ASP A 229 -27.05 20.27 19.82
N ARG A 230 -25.85 19.63 19.83
CA ARG A 230 -24.59 20.36 20.05
C ARG A 230 -24.27 21.32 18.91
N ARG A 231 -24.48 20.93 17.66
CA ARG A 231 -24.37 21.82 16.49
C ARG A 231 -25.28 23.05 16.64
N ASN A 232 -26.53 22.84 17.05
CA ASN A 232 -27.48 23.92 17.22
C ASN A 232 -27.07 24.89 18.34
N ILE A 233 -26.39 24.41 19.40
CA ILE A 233 -25.78 25.27 20.41
C ILE A 233 -24.68 26.15 19.78
N VAL A 234 -23.82 25.57 18.93
CA VAL A 234 -22.76 26.31 18.22
C VAL A 234 -23.37 27.38 17.32
N LEU A 235 -24.40 27.05 16.52
CA LEU A 235 -25.13 27.99 15.67
C LEU A 235 -25.72 29.14 16.51
N GLY A 236 -26.29 28.82 17.69
CA GLY A 236 -26.81 29.84 18.64
C GLY A 236 -25.73 30.77 19.17
N GLN A 237 -24.50 30.29 19.42
CA GLN A 237 -23.36 31.14 19.78
C GLN A 237 -22.92 32.03 18.62
N MET A 238 -22.94 31.50 17.37
CA MET A 238 -22.66 32.32 16.19
C MET A 238 -23.67 33.48 16.00
N VAL A 239 -24.95 33.23 16.30
CA VAL A 239 -25.96 34.30 16.30
C VAL A 239 -25.66 35.38 17.36
N LYS A 240 -25.32 34.93 18.58
CA LYS A 240 -25.01 35.83 19.70
C LYS A 240 -23.75 36.67 19.42
N ALA A 241 -22.75 36.10 18.74
CA ALA A 241 -21.55 36.81 18.34
C ALA A 241 -21.72 37.66 17.04
N GLY A 242 -22.88 37.64 16.43
CA GLY A 242 -23.16 38.43 15.22
C GLY A 242 -22.67 37.85 13.91
N TYR A 243 -22.20 36.59 13.91
CA TYR A 243 -21.73 35.90 12.70
C TYR A 243 -22.83 35.20 11.90
N LEU A 244 -24.03 35.07 12.47
CA LEU A 244 -25.18 34.42 11.82
C LEU A 244 -26.46 35.20 12.13
N SER A 245 -27.36 35.33 11.17
CA SER A 245 -28.65 35.94 11.41
C SER A 245 -29.61 34.98 12.16
N LYS A 246 -30.59 35.51 12.87
CA LYS A 246 -31.61 34.68 13.53
C LYS A 246 -32.45 33.89 12.54
N ALA A 247 -32.72 34.44 11.36
CA ALA A 247 -33.47 33.77 10.29
C ALA A 247 -32.71 32.56 9.74
N ASP A 248 -31.40 32.73 9.51
CA ASP A 248 -30.54 31.62 9.04
C ASP A 248 -30.41 30.53 10.11
N TYR A 249 -30.28 30.89 11.38
CA TYR A 249 -30.31 29.95 12.50
C TYR A 249 -31.58 29.09 12.49
N ASP A 250 -32.75 29.74 12.34
CA ASP A 250 -34.03 29.02 12.35
C ASP A 250 -34.17 28.05 11.16
N GLY A 251 -33.49 28.33 10.04
CA GLY A 251 -33.34 27.43 8.91
C GLY A 251 -32.39 26.25 9.24
N TYR A 252 -31.12 26.56 9.49
CA TYR A 252 -30.08 25.58 9.69
C TYR A 252 -30.31 24.65 10.88
N SER A 253 -30.92 25.11 11.97
CA SER A 253 -31.19 24.31 13.17
C SER A 253 -32.18 23.18 12.94
N ARG A 254 -33.06 23.28 11.95
CA ARG A 254 -34.05 22.27 11.57
C ARG A 254 -33.44 21.18 10.68
N GLU A 255 -32.41 21.50 9.91
CA GLU A 255 -31.74 20.53 9.02
C GLU A 255 -31.16 19.35 9.77
N ASP A 256 -31.24 18.18 9.19
CA ASP A 256 -30.60 17.00 9.74
C ASP A 256 -29.10 16.98 9.49
N VAL A 257 -28.39 16.19 10.27
CA VAL A 257 -26.95 15.99 10.10
C VAL A 257 -26.71 15.07 8.91
N MET A 258 -26.28 15.64 7.78
CA MET A 258 -25.96 14.88 6.56
C MET A 258 -24.46 14.57 6.53
N LEU A 259 -24.11 13.34 6.86
CA LEU A 259 -22.73 12.86 6.79
C LEU A 259 -22.46 12.17 5.44
N ARG A 260 -21.24 12.36 4.92
CA ARG A 260 -20.63 11.52 3.89
C ARG A 260 -19.45 10.79 4.53
N PHE A 261 -19.77 10.08 5.62
CA PHE A 261 -18.77 9.49 6.48
C PHE A 261 -17.95 8.44 5.76
N HIS A 262 -16.64 8.67 5.72
CA HIS A 262 -15.66 7.74 5.21
C HIS A 262 -14.48 7.73 6.19
N ARG A 263 -14.23 6.57 6.80
CA ARG A 263 -13.11 6.45 7.75
C ARG A 263 -11.81 6.44 6.96
N SER A 264 -10.98 7.46 7.10
CA SER A 264 -9.64 7.49 6.54
C SER A 264 -8.71 6.62 7.38
N ASP A 265 -8.43 5.41 6.90
CA ASP A 265 -7.36 4.56 7.44
C ASP A 265 -6.17 4.57 6.46
N HIS A 266 -4.94 4.24 6.95
CA HIS A 266 -3.78 3.99 6.09
C HIS A 266 -4.05 2.86 5.07
N LYS A 267 -5.10 2.07 5.30
CA LYS A 267 -5.58 1.00 4.41
C LYS A 267 -6.49 1.49 3.28
N ASP A 268 -6.95 2.75 3.32
CA ASP A 268 -7.82 3.34 2.30
C ASP A 268 -7.02 4.06 1.22
N GLY A 269 -7.61 4.20 0.03
CA GLY A 269 -7.01 4.90 -1.10
C GLY A 269 -6.37 3.97 -2.14
N LEU A 270 -5.76 4.57 -3.14
CA LEU A 270 -5.14 3.84 -4.26
C LEU A 270 -3.82 3.18 -3.86
N ALA A 271 -3.48 2.08 -4.52
CA ALA A 271 -2.21 1.37 -4.40
C ALA A 271 -1.83 0.96 -2.96
N VAL A 272 -2.79 0.51 -2.15
CA VAL A 272 -2.60 0.21 -0.71
C VAL A 272 -1.46 -0.80 -0.51
N TYR A 273 -1.42 -1.88 -1.30
CA TYR A 273 -0.37 -2.90 -1.19
C TYR A 273 1.03 -2.32 -1.43
N MET A 274 1.18 -1.47 -2.45
CA MET A 274 2.46 -0.81 -2.72
C MET A 274 2.85 0.13 -1.57
N ARG A 275 1.91 0.92 -1.05
CA ARG A 275 2.19 1.82 0.08
C ARG A 275 2.66 1.06 1.32
N GLU A 276 2.02 -0.07 1.64
CA GLU A 276 2.43 -0.93 2.76
C GLU A 276 3.78 -1.61 2.51
N PHE A 277 4.03 -2.05 1.28
CA PHE A 277 5.34 -2.52 0.87
C PHE A 277 6.41 -1.43 1.06
N LEU A 278 6.19 -0.22 0.53
CA LEU A 278 7.12 0.91 0.65
C LEU A 278 7.42 1.25 2.11
N ARG A 279 6.40 1.28 2.96
CA ARG A 279 6.56 1.54 4.39
C ARG A 279 7.54 0.57 5.04
N GLN A 280 7.34 -0.72 4.83
CA GLN A 280 8.20 -1.76 5.39
C GLN A 280 9.60 -1.71 4.79
N TYR A 281 9.67 -1.51 3.47
CA TYR A 281 10.92 -1.50 2.71
C TYR A 281 11.82 -0.31 3.08
N MET A 282 11.26 0.89 3.21
CA MET A 282 12.00 2.09 3.61
C MET A 282 12.48 2.04 5.06
N MET A 283 11.75 1.37 5.94
CA MET A 283 12.07 1.26 7.37
C MET A 283 12.88 0.01 7.72
N MET A 284 13.20 -0.82 6.74
CA MET A 284 13.94 -2.07 6.97
C MET A 284 15.27 -1.80 7.66
N ASP A 285 15.54 -2.57 8.72
CA ASP A 285 16.85 -2.59 9.37
C ASP A 285 17.85 -3.43 8.54
N LEU A 286 19.14 -3.29 8.81
CA LEU A 286 20.15 -4.13 8.19
C LEU A 286 19.82 -5.61 8.51
N PRO A 287 19.63 -6.48 7.49
CA PRO A 287 19.26 -7.87 7.73
C PRO A 287 20.31 -8.62 8.56
N ASP A 288 19.89 -9.22 9.68
CA ASP A 288 20.72 -10.17 10.47
C ASP A 288 20.15 -11.58 10.27
N LYS A 289 21.03 -12.52 9.91
CA LYS A 289 20.68 -13.92 9.69
C LYS A 289 19.93 -14.56 10.87
N LYS A 290 20.13 -14.07 12.09
CA LYS A 290 19.49 -14.58 13.32
C LYS A 290 17.99 -14.25 13.38
N ASP A 291 17.56 -13.18 12.70
CA ASP A 291 16.16 -12.74 12.68
C ASP A 291 15.30 -13.60 11.75
N TYR A 292 15.95 -14.42 10.91
CA TYR A 292 15.27 -15.26 9.94
C TYR A 292 15.22 -16.72 10.42
N PRO A 293 14.02 -17.34 10.43
CA PRO A 293 13.88 -18.74 10.79
C PRO A 293 14.71 -19.65 9.87
N THR A 294 15.20 -20.76 10.39
CA THR A 294 16.04 -21.70 9.65
C THR A 294 15.38 -22.23 8.36
N TRP A 295 14.05 -22.31 8.34
CA TRP A 295 13.29 -22.71 7.15
C TRP A 295 13.14 -21.61 6.10
N ASN A 296 13.49 -20.35 6.41
CA ASN A 296 13.34 -19.21 5.51
C ASN A 296 14.64 -18.39 5.33
N GLN A 297 15.79 -19.05 5.34
CA GLN A 297 17.07 -18.40 5.10
C GLN A 297 17.21 -17.81 3.68
N ARG A 298 16.39 -18.28 2.73
CA ARG A 298 16.25 -17.66 1.42
C ARG A 298 15.87 -16.19 1.50
N GLN A 299 14.94 -15.85 2.38
CA GLN A 299 14.49 -14.45 2.53
C GLN A 299 15.62 -13.55 3.05
N TYR A 300 16.44 -14.05 3.96
CA TYR A 300 17.63 -13.31 4.41
C TYR A 300 18.57 -12.96 3.23
N VAL A 301 18.81 -13.88 2.31
CA VAL A 301 19.67 -13.63 1.14
C VAL A 301 19.04 -12.55 0.24
N ILE A 302 17.75 -12.66 -0.04
CA ILE A 302 17.02 -11.72 -0.90
C ILE A 302 17.02 -10.32 -0.25
N ASP A 303 16.71 -10.22 1.03
CA ASP A 303 16.67 -8.96 1.76
C ASP A 303 18.06 -8.33 1.87
N SER A 304 19.10 -9.16 2.05
CA SER A 304 20.50 -8.69 2.08
C SER A 304 20.93 -8.09 0.74
N ILE A 305 20.58 -8.75 -0.37
CA ILE A 305 20.85 -8.23 -1.72
C ILE A 305 20.08 -6.93 -1.94
N ALA A 306 18.81 -6.90 -1.59
CA ALA A 306 17.98 -5.70 -1.73
C ALA A 306 18.54 -4.55 -0.88
N TYR A 307 18.88 -4.81 0.38
CA TYR A 307 19.46 -3.79 1.27
C TYR A 307 20.80 -3.25 0.73
N ALA A 308 21.67 -4.11 0.19
CA ALA A 308 22.95 -3.68 -0.35
C ALA A 308 22.83 -2.92 -1.67
N SER A 309 21.92 -3.35 -2.57
CA SER A 309 21.85 -2.85 -3.96
C SER A 309 20.79 -1.77 -4.20
N ASP A 310 19.75 -1.66 -3.35
CA ASP A 310 18.67 -0.68 -3.52
C ASP A 310 18.77 0.45 -2.50
N PRO A 311 19.00 1.71 -2.94
CA PRO A 311 19.02 2.87 -2.06
C PRO A 311 17.71 3.12 -1.29
N LEU A 312 16.57 2.68 -1.81
CA LEU A 312 15.27 2.82 -1.17
C LEU A 312 15.08 1.81 -0.02
N CYS A 313 15.68 0.62 -0.12
CA CYS A 313 15.64 -0.40 0.92
C CYS A 313 16.40 0.09 2.16
N GLY A 314 15.72 0.16 3.31
CA GLY A 314 16.29 0.69 4.54
C GLY A 314 16.63 2.18 4.48
N TRP A 315 16.00 2.95 3.58
CA TRP A 315 16.29 4.37 3.39
C TRP A 315 16.28 5.16 4.71
N CYS A 316 15.33 4.92 5.59
CA CYS A 316 15.22 5.58 6.89
C CYS A 316 16.42 5.32 7.79
N LYS A 317 17.07 4.17 7.68
CA LYS A 317 18.23 3.76 8.50
C LYS A 317 19.57 4.10 7.85
N LYS A 318 19.58 4.33 6.55
CA LYS A 318 20.77 4.73 5.78
C LYS A 318 20.98 6.24 5.77
N ASN A 319 19.93 7.02 6.06
CA ASN A 319 19.98 8.48 6.04
C ASN A 319 19.82 9.04 7.46
N ILE A 320 20.65 10.04 7.76
CA ILE A 320 20.72 10.67 9.08
C ILE A 320 20.33 12.14 8.94
N LYS A 321 19.49 12.63 9.84
CA LYS A 321 19.09 14.04 9.93
C LYS A 321 20.22 14.90 10.50
N LYS A 322 20.10 16.21 10.37
CA LYS A 322 21.06 17.19 10.90
C LYS A 322 21.28 17.07 12.42
N ASP A 323 20.28 16.61 13.16
CA ASP A 323 20.33 16.37 14.60
C ASP A 323 20.99 15.03 15.00
N GLY A 324 21.46 14.25 14.03
CA GLY A 324 22.07 12.94 14.26
C GLY A 324 21.07 11.77 14.40
N SER A 325 19.76 12.02 14.34
CA SER A 325 18.74 10.99 14.39
C SER A 325 18.41 10.40 13.01
N TYR A 326 17.85 9.20 12.97
CA TYR A 326 17.38 8.57 11.74
C TYR A 326 16.02 9.13 11.30
N TYR A 327 15.76 9.09 9.99
CA TYR A 327 14.45 9.42 9.47
C TYR A 327 13.40 8.38 9.87
N ASN A 328 12.17 8.86 10.04
CA ASN A 328 11.01 8.02 10.35
C ASN A 328 9.81 8.45 9.48
N VAL A 329 9.32 7.53 8.66
CA VAL A 329 8.19 7.80 7.76
C VAL A 329 6.90 8.21 8.48
N TYR A 330 6.77 7.91 9.76
CA TYR A 330 5.57 8.23 10.53
C TYR A 330 5.56 9.60 11.17
N THR A 331 6.73 10.20 11.42
CA THR A 331 6.84 11.35 12.30
C THR A 331 7.50 12.57 11.66
N ASP A 332 8.21 12.39 10.55
CA ASP A 332 9.09 13.44 10.02
C ASP A 332 8.47 14.25 8.87
N GLY A 333 7.18 14.04 8.56
CA GLY A 333 6.46 14.85 7.58
C GLY A 333 7.02 14.77 6.16
N LEU A 334 7.59 13.62 5.78
CA LEU A 334 8.21 13.43 4.48
C LEU A 334 7.16 13.53 3.35
N LYS A 335 7.57 14.08 2.23
CA LYS A 335 6.82 14.05 0.97
C LYS A 335 7.47 13.00 0.07
N ILE A 336 6.80 11.86 -0.08
CA ILE A 336 7.30 10.71 -0.84
C ILE A 336 6.62 10.70 -2.20
N PHE A 337 7.37 10.99 -3.27
CA PHE A 337 6.86 11.02 -4.63
C PHE A 337 7.06 9.68 -5.28
N THR A 338 5.96 8.94 -5.45
CA THR A 338 5.98 7.64 -6.12
C THR A 338 5.87 7.80 -7.63
N THR A 339 6.13 6.72 -8.35
CA THR A 339 6.01 6.67 -9.81
C THR A 339 4.64 6.22 -10.30
N ILE A 340 3.71 5.87 -9.39
CA ILE A 340 2.33 5.47 -9.69
C ILE A 340 1.57 6.60 -10.37
N ASP A 341 0.88 6.29 -11.47
CA ASP A 341 -0.11 7.17 -12.09
C ASP A 341 -1.51 6.77 -11.59
N THR A 342 -2.27 7.72 -11.04
CA THR A 342 -3.57 7.40 -10.41
C THR A 342 -4.59 6.83 -11.38
N ARG A 343 -4.56 7.22 -12.67
CA ARG A 343 -5.46 6.71 -13.71
C ARG A 343 -5.11 5.26 -14.04
N MET A 344 -3.81 5.00 -14.29
CA MET A 344 -3.32 3.66 -14.60
C MET A 344 -3.52 2.70 -13.44
N GLN A 345 -3.31 3.15 -12.19
CA GLN A 345 -3.61 2.38 -10.99
C GLN A 345 -5.07 1.97 -10.92
N LYS A 346 -5.98 2.93 -11.13
CA LYS A 346 -7.42 2.66 -11.16
C LYS A 346 -7.78 1.67 -12.25
N TYR A 347 -7.21 1.81 -13.46
CA TYR A 347 -7.46 0.87 -14.56
C TYR A 347 -6.98 -0.54 -14.24
N ALA A 348 -5.87 -0.68 -13.52
CA ALA A 348 -5.35 -1.97 -13.08
C ALA A 348 -6.27 -2.60 -12.02
N GLU A 349 -6.65 -1.86 -10.97
CA GLU A 349 -7.54 -2.33 -9.92
C GLU A 349 -8.90 -2.78 -10.50
N GLU A 350 -9.51 -1.96 -11.36
CA GLU A 350 -10.77 -2.30 -12.04
C GLU A 350 -10.66 -3.53 -12.96
N SER A 351 -9.51 -3.71 -13.63
CA SER A 351 -9.30 -4.84 -14.54
C SER A 351 -9.08 -6.15 -13.77
N VAL A 352 -8.30 -6.10 -12.69
CA VAL A 352 -8.08 -7.24 -11.80
C VAL A 352 -9.38 -7.64 -11.13
N TYR A 353 -10.04 -6.69 -10.46
CA TYR A 353 -11.31 -6.93 -9.77
C TYR A 353 -12.40 -7.41 -10.74
N GLY A 354 -12.56 -6.71 -11.85
CA GLY A 354 -13.59 -7.03 -12.85
C GLY A 354 -13.48 -8.46 -13.40
N HIS A 355 -12.26 -8.92 -13.70
CA HIS A 355 -12.07 -10.26 -14.24
C HIS A 355 -12.14 -11.34 -13.14
N VAL A 356 -11.50 -11.12 -12.00
CA VAL A 356 -11.47 -12.11 -10.92
C VAL A 356 -12.85 -12.22 -10.25
N ALA A 357 -13.42 -11.11 -9.78
CA ALA A 357 -14.67 -11.13 -9.03
C ALA A 357 -15.89 -11.51 -9.88
N ARG A 358 -15.96 -10.97 -11.13
CA ARG A 358 -17.18 -11.14 -11.98
C ARG A 358 -17.14 -12.34 -12.89
N PHE A 359 -15.97 -12.88 -13.22
CA PHE A 359 -15.84 -13.99 -14.15
C PHE A 359 -15.21 -15.23 -13.51
N LEU A 360 -14.00 -15.12 -12.96
CA LEU A 360 -13.26 -16.29 -12.47
C LEU A 360 -13.87 -16.86 -11.19
N GLN A 361 -14.17 -16.02 -10.20
CA GLN A 361 -14.70 -16.50 -8.92
C GLN A 361 -16.06 -17.20 -9.04
N PRO A 362 -17.05 -16.67 -9.79
CA PRO A 362 -18.29 -17.39 -10.01
C PRO A 362 -18.10 -18.75 -10.72
N ALA A 363 -17.19 -18.80 -11.70
CA ALA A 363 -16.85 -20.05 -12.39
C ALA A 363 -16.18 -21.04 -11.44
N PHE A 364 -15.26 -20.57 -10.58
CA PHE A 364 -14.59 -21.39 -9.58
C PHE A 364 -15.55 -21.90 -8.52
N ASN A 365 -16.45 -21.05 -8.03
CA ASN A 365 -17.48 -21.46 -7.09
C ASN A 365 -18.43 -22.51 -7.68
N LYS A 366 -18.78 -22.39 -8.99
CA LYS A 366 -19.59 -23.37 -9.70
C LYS A 366 -18.88 -24.73 -9.81
N GLU A 367 -17.58 -24.72 -10.10
CA GLU A 367 -16.77 -25.95 -10.14
C GLU A 367 -16.65 -26.57 -8.76
N ASN A 368 -16.39 -25.76 -7.73
CA ASN A 368 -16.23 -26.21 -6.33
C ASN A 368 -17.48 -26.86 -5.75
N LYS A 369 -18.70 -26.44 -6.16
CA LYS A 369 -19.97 -27.09 -5.71
C LYS A 369 -20.01 -28.57 -6.01
N ARG A 370 -19.21 -29.06 -6.98
CA ARG A 370 -19.14 -30.47 -7.39
C ARG A 370 -18.01 -31.24 -6.73
N LYS A 371 -17.08 -30.54 -6.04
CA LYS A 371 -15.90 -31.15 -5.42
C LYS A 371 -16.20 -31.58 -3.99
N ARG A 372 -15.86 -32.80 -3.65
CA ARG A 372 -15.99 -33.35 -2.29
C ARG A 372 -15.09 -32.64 -1.27
N ASN A 373 -13.90 -32.23 -1.73
CA ASN A 373 -12.87 -31.60 -0.87
C ASN A 373 -12.82 -30.06 -1.06
N ALA A 374 -13.85 -29.42 -1.61
CA ALA A 374 -13.84 -27.99 -1.89
C ALA A 374 -13.27 -27.13 -0.74
N PRO A 375 -12.44 -26.10 -1.06
CA PRO A 375 -12.03 -25.62 -2.39
C PRO A 375 -10.83 -26.37 -2.98
N PHE A 376 -10.33 -27.40 -2.32
CA PHE A 376 -9.17 -28.18 -2.74
C PHE A 376 -9.47 -29.10 -3.93
N THR A 377 -8.44 -29.43 -4.70
CA THR A 377 -8.53 -30.40 -5.80
C THR A 377 -8.94 -31.79 -5.28
N GLU A 378 -9.68 -32.53 -6.09
CA GLU A 378 -10.08 -33.91 -5.77
C GLU A 378 -8.88 -34.90 -5.73
N ALA A 379 -7.74 -34.50 -6.27
CA ALA A 379 -6.52 -35.32 -6.19
C ALA A 379 -5.99 -35.50 -4.76
N LEU A 380 -6.41 -34.64 -3.81
CA LEU A 380 -6.01 -34.76 -2.41
C LEU A 380 -6.86 -35.76 -1.64
N THR A 381 -6.17 -36.51 -0.76
CA THR A 381 -6.85 -37.34 0.26
C THR A 381 -7.44 -36.45 1.38
N ARG A 382 -8.42 -36.98 2.11
CA ARG A 382 -9.00 -36.26 3.27
C ARG A 382 -7.93 -35.91 4.32
N GLU A 383 -6.94 -36.78 4.51
CA GLU A 383 -5.87 -36.57 5.48
C GLU A 383 -4.94 -35.40 5.05
N GLN A 384 -4.61 -35.32 3.76
CA GLN A 384 -3.83 -34.20 3.21
C GLN A 384 -4.58 -32.87 3.40
N VAL A 385 -5.88 -32.84 3.13
CA VAL A 385 -6.71 -31.63 3.37
C VAL A 385 -6.69 -31.27 4.86
N LYS A 386 -6.80 -32.24 5.76
CA LYS A 386 -6.73 -32.01 7.21
C LYS A 386 -5.37 -31.44 7.63
N GLN A 387 -4.28 -31.90 7.04
CA GLN A 387 -2.92 -31.38 7.29
C GLN A 387 -2.82 -29.90 6.84
N ILE A 388 -3.28 -29.58 5.63
CA ILE A 388 -3.27 -28.20 5.11
C ILE A 388 -4.12 -27.26 6.01
N MET A 389 -5.33 -27.68 6.35
CA MET A 389 -6.20 -26.93 7.25
C MET A 389 -5.59 -26.76 8.65
N GLY A 390 -4.96 -27.82 9.19
CA GLY A 390 -4.25 -27.75 10.47
C GLY A 390 -3.06 -26.78 10.45
N LYS A 391 -2.34 -26.66 9.32
CA LYS A 391 -1.30 -25.65 9.14
C LYS A 391 -1.91 -24.23 9.17
N SER A 392 -2.99 -24.01 8.46
CA SER A 392 -3.68 -22.71 8.43
C SER A 392 -4.26 -22.30 9.79
N VAL A 393 -4.80 -23.25 10.54
CA VAL A 393 -5.21 -23.02 11.94
C VAL A 393 -4.03 -22.52 12.79
N ARG A 394 -2.88 -23.17 12.72
CA ARG A 394 -1.67 -22.77 13.48
C ARG A 394 -1.11 -21.41 13.07
N GLN A 395 -1.34 -20.99 11.85
CA GLN A 395 -0.92 -19.67 11.33
C GLN A 395 -1.91 -18.53 11.65
N SER A 396 -3.11 -18.86 12.12
CA SER A 396 -4.14 -17.85 12.43
C SER A 396 -3.83 -17.05 13.69
N GLU A 397 -4.25 -15.80 13.73
CA GLU A 397 -4.13 -14.92 14.90
C GLU A 397 -4.84 -15.51 16.14
N ARG A 398 -6.03 -16.05 15.96
CA ARG A 398 -6.78 -16.71 17.04
C ARG A 398 -5.96 -17.81 17.71
N TYR A 399 -5.28 -18.67 16.94
CA TYR A 399 -4.41 -19.71 17.48
C TYR A 399 -3.25 -19.11 18.28
N ARG A 400 -2.59 -18.08 17.72
CA ARG A 400 -1.47 -17.40 18.38
C ARG A 400 -1.86 -16.81 19.72
N VAL A 401 -2.96 -16.05 19.74
CA VAL A 401 -3.48 -15.40 20.96
C VAL A 401 -3.85 -16.45 22.02
N MET A 402 -4.59 -17.50 21.65
CA MET A 402 -4.97 -18.57 22.58
C MET A 402 -3.75 -19.30 23.15
N LYS A 403 -2.75 -19.58 22.30
CA LYS A 403 -1.52 -20.24 22.73
C LYS A 403 -0.68 -19.37 23.66
N GLN A 404 -0.60 -18.06 23.41
CA GLN A 404 0.05 -17.09 24.31
C GLN A 404 -0.67 -16.98 25.66
N ALA A 405 -1.99 -17.11 25.66
CA ALA A 405 -2.82 -17.15 26.87
C ALA A 405 -2.74 -18.50 27.64
N GLY A 406 -1.92 -19.47 27.17
CA GLY A 406 -1.71 -20.76 27.84
C GLY A 406 -2.80 -21.81 27.58
N ALA A 407 -3.67 -21.62 26.58
CA ALA A 407 -4.73 -22.58 26.27
C ALA A 407 -4.17 -23.94 25.80
N SER A 408 -4.77 -25.01 26.27
CA SER A 408 -4.44 -26.38 25.91
C SER A 408 -4.86 -26.68 24.45
N ALA A 409 -4.25 -27.72 23.85
CA ALA A 409 -4.59 -28.15 22.49
C ALA A 409 -6.09 -28.52 22.34
N LYS A 410 -6.71 -29.11 23.38
CA LYS A 410 -8.14 -29.44 23.38
C LYS A 410 -9.05 -28.21 23.41
N GLU A 411 -8.69 -27.20 24.20
CA GLU A 411 -9.42 -25.92 24.26
C GLU A 411 -9.34 -25.17 22.94
N ILE A 412 -8.16 -25.13 22.31
CA ILE A 412 -7.97 -24.53 20.99
C ILE A 412 -8.81 -25.28 19.94
N GLU A 413 -8.76 -26.62 19.90
CA GLU A 413 -9.56 -27.41 18.97
C GLU A 413 -11.06 -27.15 19.15
N LYS A 414 -11.55 -27.12 20.42
CA LYS A 414 -12.93 -26.80 20.73
C LYS A 414 -13.31 -25.40 20.25
N ALA A 415 -12.47 -24.38 20.49
CA ALA A 415 -12.72 -23.01 20.06
C ALA A 415 -12.82 -22.86 18.53
N PHE A 416 -12.01 -23.64 17.78
CA PHE A 416 -12.07 -23.63 16.31
C PHE A 416 -13.27 -24.39 15.74
N ARG A 417 -13.97 -25.20 16.52
CA ARG A 417 -15.18 -25.95 16.13
C ARG A 417 -16.47 -25.36 16.71
N THR A 418 -16.38 -24.34 17.56
CA THR A 418 -17.55 -23.69 18.14
C THR A 418 -18.04 -22.58 17.21
N PRO A 419 -19.33 -22.60 16.78
CA PRO A 419 -19.91 -21.50 16.01
C PRO A 419 -19.74 -20.16 16.74
N THR A 420 -19.38 -19.13 16.00
CA THR A 420 -19.10 -17.78 16.51
C THR A 420 -19.64 -16.76 15.53
N ASP A 421 -20.25 -15.69 16.04
CA ASP A 421 -20.65 -14.55 15.24
C ASP A 421 -19.41 -13.89 14.64
N MET A 422 -19.43 -13.66 13.32
CA MET A 422 -18.32 -13.01 12.60
C MET A 422 -18.81 -12.30 11.36
N SER A 423 -18.12 -11.25 10.97
CA SER A 423 -18.27 -10.62 9.65
C SER A 423 -17.27 -11.23 8.68
N VAL A 424 -17.72 -11.57 7.47
CA VAL A 424 -16.90 -12.21 6.45
C VAL A 424 -17.00 -11.47 5.13
N PHE A 425 -15.89 -11.42 4.41
CA PHE A 425 -15.78 -10.77 3.10
C PHE A 425 -16.67 -11.40 2.05
N THR A 426 -17.34 -10.57 1.27
CA THR A 426 -17.87 -10.94 -0.05
C THR A 426 -17.54 -9.84 -1.06
N TYR A 427 -17.60 -10.14 -2.36
CA TYR A 427 -17.44 -9.13 -3.41
C TYR A 427 -18.56 -8.07 -3.47
N HIS A 428 -19.55 -8.16 -2.60
CA HIS A 428 -20.67 -7.21 -2.47
C HIS A 428 -20.66 -6.47 -1.12
N GLY A 429 -19.57 -6.57 -0.38
CA GLY A 429 -19.42 -6.07 0.99
C GLY A 429 -19.43 -7.20 2.02
N ASP A 430 -19.08 -6.85 3.25
CA ASP A 430 -19.05 -7.80 4.35
C ASP A 430 -20.45 -8.20 4.78
N ILE A 431 -20.59 -9.45 5.18
CA ILE A 431 -21.84 -10.00 5.72
C ILE A 431 -21.60 -10.59 7.10
N ASP A 432 -22.53 -10.31 8.02
CA ASP A 432 -22.55 -10.93 9.32
C ASP A 432 -23.14 -12.33 9.22
N THR A 433 -22.46 -13.29 9.83
CA THR A 433 -22.82 -14.70 9.77
C THR A 433 -22.34 -15.45 11.01
N VAL A 434 -22.92 -16.64 11.24
CA VAL A 434 -22.49 -17.56 12.29
C VAL A 434 -21.83 -18.75 11.64
N MET A 435 -20.52 -18.93 11.89
CA MET A 435 -19.79 -20.11 11.42
C MET A 435 -18.67 -20.47 12.38
N THR A 436 -18.11 -21.67 12.24
CA THR A 436 -16.94 -22.03 13.04
C THR A 436 -15.68 -21.32 12.51
N PRO A 437 -14.70 -20.96 13.36
CA PRO A 437 -13.43 -20.41 12.91
C PRO A 437 -12.71 -21.32 11.90
N LEU A 438 -12.89 -22.64 11.97
CA LEU A 438 -12.35 -23.57 11.00
C LEU A 438 -13.02 -23.44 9.63
N ASP A 439 -14.35 -23.25 9.61
CA ASP A 439 -15.10 -23.05 8.37
C ASP A 439 -14.79 -21.68 7.77
N SER A 440 -14.56 -20.64 8.59
CA SER A 440 -14.13 -19.34 8.07
C SER A 440 -12.76 -19.42 7.37
N ILE A 441 -11.80 -20.15 7.92
CA ILE A 441 -10.51 -20.38 7.24
C ILE A 441 -10.74 -21.07 5.89
N ARG A 442 -11.59 -22.10 5.85
CA ARG A 442 -11.94 -22.78 4.60
C ARG A 442 -12.65 -21.84 3.61
N TYR A 443 -13.55 -20.99 4.09
CA TYR A 443 -14.25 -20.00 3.31
C TYR A 443 -13.30 -19.02 2.65
N TYR A 444 -12.35 -18.42 3.42
CA TYR A 444 -11.36 -17.50 2.87
C TYR A 444 -10.42 -18.15 1.85
N LYS A 445 -10.19 -19.46 1.95
CA LYS A 445 -9.42 -20.23 0.95
C LYS A 445 -10.17 -20.43 -0.37
N THR A 446 -11.47 -20.19 -0.44
CA THR A 446 -12.24 -20.26 -1.70
C THR A 446 -11.96 -19.09 -2.64
N PHE A 447 -11.41 -17.98 -2.13
CA PHE A 447 -11.16 -16.78 -2.94
C PHE A 447 -9.86 -16.92 -3.72
N LEU A 448 -9.94 -16.68 -5.03
CA LEU A 448 -8.76 -16.58 -5.89
C LEU A 448 -7.94 -15.34 -5.52
N ARG A 449 -6.65 -15.44 -5.67
CA ARG A 449 -5.67 -14.36 -5.47
C ARG A 449 -5.18 -13.87 -6.82
N ALA A 450 -4.77 -12.61 -6.89
CA ALA A 450 -4.16 -12.04 -8.08
C ALA A 450 -3.07 -11.04 -7.70
N GLY A 451 -2.04 -10.95 -8.54
CA GLY A 451 -1.02 -9.91 -8.51
C GLY A 451 -0.86 -9.30 -9.90
N PHE A 452 -0.76 -7.98 -9.96
CA PHE A 452 -0.56 -7.23 -11.20
C PHE A 452 0.42 -6.08 -10.97
N MET A 453 1.39 -5.94 -11.88
CA MET A 453 2.27 -4.78 -11.93
C MET A 453 2.47 -4.33 -13.38
N SER A 454 2.45 -3.02 -13.60
CA SER A 454 2.79 -2.39 -14.88
C SER A 454 3.90 -1.36 -14.68
N MET A 455 4.90 -1.41 -15.52
CA MET A 455 6.11 -0.61 -15.43
C MET A 455 6.46 -0.03 -16.79
N ASP A 456 6.93 1.21 -16.84
CA ASP A 456 7.50 1.83 -18.03
C ASP A 456 8.80 1.11 -18.42
N ALA A 457 8.89 0.69 -19.68
CA ALA A 457 9.96 -0.16 -20.17
C ALA A 457 11.34 0.51 -20.19
N ARG A 458 11.39 1.84 -20.28
CA ARG A 458 12.62 2.63 -20.43
C ARG A 458 13.10 3.26 -19.13
N THR A 459 12.16 3.67 -18.27
CA THR A 459 12.47 4.40 -17.03
C THR A 459 12.40 3.54 -15.78
N GLY A 460 11.79 2.35 -15.86
CA GLY A 460 11.56 1.51 -14.70
C GLY A 460 10.45 2.02 -13.76
N HIS A 461 9.77 3.13 -14.10
CA HIS A 461 8.70 3.69 -13.29
C HIS A 461 7.53 2.72 -13.16
N VAL A 462 7.22 2.31 -11.96
CA VAL A 462 6.02 1.49 -11.68
C VAL A 462 4.79 2.37 -11.78
N LYS A 463 3.95 2.13 -12.80
CA LYS A 463 2.77 2.93 -13.11
C LYS A 463 1.51 2.42 -12.44
N ALA A 464 1.43 1.10 -12.21
CA ALA A 464 0.31 0.47 -11.53
C ALA A 464 0.77 -0.77 -10.75
N TYR A 465 0.14 -1.00 -9.58
CA TYR A 465 0.50 -2.06 -8.66
C TYR A 465 -0.73 -2.57 -7.90
N VAL A 466 -1.10 -3.84 -8.12
CA VAL A 466 -2.23 -4.47 -7.45
C VAL A 466 -1.74 -5.76 -6.79
N GLY A 467 -1.47 -5.71 -5.48
CA GLY A 467 -0.98 -6.87 -4.72
C GLY A 467 -2.05 -7.87 -4.32
N GLY A 468 -3.32 -7.51 -4.46
CA GLY A 468 -4.48 -8.34 -4.14
C GLY A 468 -5.79 -7.63 -4.46
N LEU A 469 -6.92 -8.27 -4.13
CA LEU A 469 -8.26 -7.78 -4.45
C LEU A 469 -8.86 -6.89 -3.38
N ASP A 470 -8.47 -7.11 -2.14
CA ASP A 470 -8.97 -6.40 -0.96
C ASP A 470 -7.92 -6.45 0.13
N PHE A 471 -7.41 -5.30 0.57
CA PHE A 471 -6.32 -5.25 1.54
C PHE A 471 -6.80 -5.51 2.98
N GLU A 472 -8.04 -5.23 3.30
CA GLU A 472 -8.57 -5.43 4.64
C GLU A 472 -8.58 -6.91 5.02
N HIS A 473 -9.00 -7.77 4.07
CA HIS A 473 -9.17 -9.20 4.29
C HIS A 473 -8.00 -10.05 3.77
N PHE A 474 -7.24 -9.57 2.78
CA PHE A 474 -6.18 -10.31 2.09
C PHE A 474 -4.89 -9.48 2.02
N GLN A 475 -4.23 -9.33 3.16
CA GLN A 475 -3.07 -8.42 3.29
C GLN A 475 -1.78 -8.93 2.63
N TYR A 476 -1.73 -10.21 2.25
CA TYR A 476 -0.53 -10.78 1.64
C TYR A 476 -0.36 -10.27 0.21
N ASP A 477 0.74 -9.55 -0.02
CA ASP A 477 1.06 -8.94 -1.30
C ASP A 477 1.56 -9.98 -2.30
N MET A 478 0.84 -10.16 -3.41
CA MET A 478 1.19 -11.12 -4.46
C MET A 478 2.17 -10.57 -5.50
N VAL A 479 2.54 -9.29 -5.45
CA VAL A 479 3.48 -8.68 -6.41
C VAL A 479 4.92 -8.80 -5.94
N MET A 480 5.23 -8.37 -4.73
CA MET A 480 6.59 -8.45 -4.15
C MET A 480 6.76 -9.68 -3.25
N GLY A 481 5.78 -9.95 -2.37
CA GLY A 481 5.86 -11.03 -1.38
C GLY A 481 5.49 -12.41 -1.93
N GLY A 482 4.56 -12.46 -2.88
CA GLY A 482 4.02 -13.70 -3.44
C GLY A 482 4.98 -14.37 -4.42
N ARG A 483 5.69 -15.41 -3.97
CA ARG A 483 6.54 -16.22 -4.86
C ARG A 483 5.80 -17.48 -5.30
N ARG A 484 5.64 -17.62 -6.63
CA ARG A 484 4.83 -18.69 -7.25
C ARG A 484 5.60 -19.33 -8.40
N GLN A 485 5.30 -20.60 -8.70
CA GLN A 485 5.93 -21.28 -9.82
C GLN A 485 5.67 -20.54 -11.13
N VAL A 486 6.75 -20.26 -11.86
CA VAL A 486 6.69 -19.47 -13.09
C VAL A 486 6.13 -20.25 -14.29
N GLY A 487 6.28 -21.54 -14.30
CA GLY A 487 5.85 -22.39 -15.41
C GLY A 487 6.43 -21.96 -16.75
N SER A 488 5.63 -22.05 -17.81
CA SER A 488 6.10 -21.72 -19.17
C SER A 488 6.49 -20.25 -19.39
N ALA A 489 6.27 -19.34 -18.44
CA ALA A 489 6.75 -17.96 -18.56
C ALA A 489 8.27 -17.84 -18.37
N ILE A 490 8.97 -18.89 -17.94
CA ILE A 490 10.43 -19.00 -17.90
C ILE A 490 11.07 -19.20 -19.29
N LYS A 491 10.32 -19.76 -20.24
CA LYS A 491 10.88 -20.19 -21.55
C LYS A 491 11.60 -19.10 -22.32
N PRO A 492 11.14 -17.83 -22.36
CA PRO A 492 11.88 -16.76 -23.04
C PRO A 492 13.32 -16.63 -22.55
N PHE A 493 13.59 -16.84 -21.27
CA PHE A 493 14.97 -16.77 -20.73
C PHE A 493 15.85 -17.93 -21.22
N LEU A 494 15.27 -19.12 -21.39
CA LEU A 494 15.96 -20.26 -21.97
C LEU A 494 16.28 -20.02 -23.46
N TYR A 495 15.32 -19.47 -24.20
CA TYR A 495 15.48 -19.13 -25.61
C TYR A 495 16.50 -17.99 -25.77
N SER A 496 16.51 -16.99 -24.86
CA SER A 496 17.54 -15.95 -24.83
C SER A 496 18.95 -16.56 -24.68
N LEU A 497 19.11 -17.55 -23.78
CA LEU A 497 20.40 -18.26 -23.66
C LEU A 497 20.76 -19.02 -24.96
N ALA A 498 19.78 -19.58 -25.66
CA ALA A 498 20.03 -20.22 -26.95
C ALA A 498 20.48 -19.19 -28.02
N MET A 499 19.80 -18.01 -28.07
CA MET A 499 20.19 -16.93 -29.01
C MET A 499 21.60 -16.38 -28.72
N GLU A 500 21.96 -16.22 -27.44
CA GLU A 500 23.32 -15.83 -27.03
C GLU A 500 24.37 -16.86 -27.42
N ASN A 501 23.98 -18.13 -27.57
CA ASN A 501 24.86 -19.23 -28.07
C ASN A 501 24.66 -19.47 -29.59
N GLY A 502 24.29 -18.46 -30.37
CA GLY A 502 24.28 -18.51 -31.84
C GLY A 502 23.00 -19.09 -32.47
N ALA A 503 21.97 -19.46 -31.69
CA ALA A 503 20.70 -19.90 -32.25
C ALA A 503 19.93 -18.75 -32.94
N SER A 504 19.01 -19.16 -33.81
CA SER A 504 18.14 -18.23 -34.56
C SER A 504 16.67 -18.65 -34.42
N PRO A 505 15.70 -17.71 -34.44
CA PRO A 505 14.26 -18.03 -34.47
C PRO A 505 13.86 -18.96 -35.62
N CYS A 506 14.65 -19.02 -36.67
CA CYS A 506 14.42 -19.81 -37.89
C CYS A 506 14.97 -21.23 -37.80
N ASP A 507 15.83 -21.54 -36.82
CA ASP A 507 16.44 -22.85 -36.65
C ASP A 507 15.37 -23.95 -36.51
N LEU A 508 15.52 -24.99 -37.29
CA LEU A 508 14.59 -26.12 -37.30
C LEU A 508 14.99 -27.17 -36.28
N VAL A 509 14.06 -27.55 -35.45
CA VAL A 509 14.26 -28.55 -34.37
C VAL A 509 13.16 -29.63 -34.45
N PRO A 510 13.47 -30.88 -34.05
CA PRO A 510 12.49 -31.96 -34.12
C PRO A 510 11.42 -31.84 -33.03
N ASN A 511 10.15 -31.78 -33.41
CA ASN A 511 9.02 -31.74 -32.49
C ASN A 511 8.61 -33.18 -32.06
N VAL A 512 9.48 -33.81 -31.27
CA VAL A 512 9.28 -35.19 -30.82
C VAL A 512 9.43 -35.30 -29.29
N GLN A 513 8.73 -36.27 -28.71
CA GLN A 513 8.84 -36.56 -27.29
C GLN A 513 10.10 -37.38 -27.03
N ARG A 514 10.95 -36.86 -26.14
CA ARG A 514 12.18 -37.54 -25.70
C ARG A 514 12.17 -37.74 -24.17
N THR A 515 12.85 -38.76 -23.69
CA THR A 515 13.06 -39.02 -22.26
C THR A 515 14.49 -38.59 -21.89
N TYR A 516 14.60 -37.81 -20.83
CA TYR A 516 15.87 -37.33 -20.29
C TYR A 516 16.08 -37.86 -18.86
N MET A 517 17.30 -37.86 -18.38
CA MET A 517 17.62 -38.23 -17.01
C MET A 517 17.65 -36.98 -16.13
N VAL A 518 16.83 -36.94 -15.06
CA VAL A 518 16.77 -35.85 -14.08
C VAL A 518 16.96 -36.46 -12.69
N GLY A 519 18.05 -36.09 -12.01
CA GLY A 519 18.36 -36.65 -10.69
C GLY A 519 18.42 -38.19 -10.65
N GLY A 520 18.94 -38.80 -11.73
CA GLY A 520 19.03 -40.25 -11.86
C GLY A 520 17.73 -40.98 -12.20
N LYS A 521 16.64 -40.22 -12.45
CA LYS A 521 15.33 -40.80 -12.83
C LYS A 521 14.91 -40.36 -14.25
N PRO A 522 14.26 -41.26 -15.02
CA PRO A 522 13.78 -40.94 -16.34
C PRO A 522 12.66 -39.88 -16.23
N TRP A 523 12.77 -38.80 -17.01
CA TRP A 523 11.81 -37.72 -17.09
C TRP A 523 11.41 -37.49 -18.55
N THR A 524 10.11 -37.53 -18.80
CA THR A 524 9.55 -37.36 -20.14
C THR A 524 8.57 -36.20 -20.12
N PRO A 525 8.89 -35.01 -20.70
CA PRO A 525 8.01 -33.88 -20.75
C PRO A 525 6.74 -34.19 -21.54
N ARG A 526 5.59 -33.65 -21.08
CA ARG A 526 4.31 -33.81 -21.76
C ARG A 526 3.90 -32.47 -22.39
N ASN A 527 3.35 -32.51 -23.61
CA ASN A 527 2.69 -31.37 -24.25
C ASN A 527 1.20 -31.46 -24.12
N THR A 528 0.54 -30.31 -24.13
CA THR A 528 -0.94 -30.21 -24.18
C THR A 528 -1.48 -30.53 -25.56
N SER A 529 -0.70 -30.34 -26.62
CA SER A 529 -1.06 -30.57 -28.01
C SER A 529 -0.01 -31.42 -28.71
N ARG A 530 -0.46 -32.28 -29.65
CA ARG A 530 0.40 -33.04 -30.56
C ARG A 530 0.48 -32.43 -31.96
N ARG A 531 0.11 -31.14 -32.10
CA ARG A 531 0.18 -30.45 -33.40
C ARG A 531 1.62 -30.53 -33.95
N ARG A 532 1.76 -30.85 -35.23
CA ARG A 532 3.04 -31.03 -35.93
C ARG A 532 4.00 -32.05 -35.28
N TYR A 533 3.45 -33.06 -34.57
CA TYR A 533 4.29 -34.11 -33.99
C TYR A 533 5.08 -34.84 -35.08
N GLY A 534 6.37 -35.08 -34.84
CA GLY A 534 7.28 -35.77 -35.79
C GLY A 534 7.84 -34.85 -36.91
N GLN A 535 7.44 -33.54 -36.96
CA GLN A 535 7.94 -32.62 -37.96
C GLN A 535 9.07 -31.77 -37.40
N MET A 536 9.94 -31.30 -38.30
CA MET A 536 10.86 -30.19 -38.02
C MET A 536 10.09 -28.89 -37.93
N VAL A 537 10.32 -28.11 -36.91
CA VAL A 537 9.63 -26.83 -36.67
C VAL A 537 10.62 -25.78 -36.21
N SER A 538 10.38 -24.51 -36.53
CA SER A 538 11.24 -23.40 -36.09
C SER A 538 11.19 -23.17 -34.57
N LEU A 539 12.24 -22.60 -34.01
CA LEU A 539 12.26 -22.17 -32.60
C LEU A 539 11.16 -21.15 -32.35
N LYS A 540 10.94 -20.20 -33.25
CA LYS A 540 9.83 -19.23 -33.21
C LYS A 540 8.48 -19.94 -33.02
N TRP A 541 8.18 -20.97 -33.82
CA TRP A 541 6.96 -21.74 -33.64
C TRP A 541 6.92 -22.47 -32.28
N GLY A 542 8.05 -23.00 -31.84
CA GLY A 542 8.19 -23.69 -30.56
C GLY A 542 7.82 -22.82 -29.38
N LEU A 543 8.32 -21.57 -29.35
CA LEU A 543 7.99 -20.61 -28.30
C LEU A 543 6.54 -20.09 -28.43
N ALA A 544 6.09 -19.78 -29.65
CA ALA A 544 4.72 -19.32 -29.92
C ALA A 544 3.66 -20.31 -29.45
N GLN A 545 3.88 -21.62 -29.67
CA GLN A 545 3.00 -22.68 -29.20
C GLN A 545 3.32 -23.15 -27.77
N SER A 546 4.31 -22.53 -27.12
CA SER A 546 4.76 -22.91 -25.77
C SER A 546 5.09 -24.41 -25.64
N ASN A 547 5.74 -24.99 -26.65
CA ASN A 547 6.03 -26.41 -26.77
C ASN A 547 7.05 -26.88 -25.72
N ASN A 548 6.74 -27.90 -24.93
CA ASN A 548 7.60 -28.42 -23.87
C ASN A 548 8.70 -29.33 -24.40
N TRP A 549 8.48 -30.01 -25.51
CA TRP A 549 9.48 -30.90 -26.11
C TRP A 549 10.65 -30.13 -26.68
N ILE A 550 10.34 -28.98 -27.36
CA ILE A 550 11.37 -28.09 -27.91
C ILE A 550 12.14 -27.41 -26.79
N SER A 551 11.47 -26.94 -25.74
CA SER A 551 12.18 -26.35 -24.59
C SER A 551 13.09 -27.36 -23.89
N ALA A 552 12.67 -28.64 -23.77
CA ALA A 552 13.51 -29.71 -23.22
C ALA A 552 14.66 -30.07 -24.17
N TYR A 553 14.43 -30.03 -25.48
CA TYR A 553 15.48 -30.23 -26.48
C TYR A 553 16.53 -29.12 -26.37
N LEU A 554 16.13 -27.82 -26.32
CA LEU A 554 17.06 -26.70 -26.12
C LEU A 554 17.86 -26.88 -24.82
N MET A 555 17.20 -27.18 -23.71
CA MET A 555 17.88 -27.39 -22.44
C MET A 555 18.89 -28.57 -22.49
N SER A 556 18.63 -29.58 -23.32
CA SER A 556 19.58 -30.70 -23.49
C SER A 556 20.85 -30.33 -24.28
N ARG A 557 20.79 -29.21 -25.01
CA ARG A 557 21.96 -28.66 -25.76
C ARG A 557 22.67 -27.56 -24.98
N LEU A 558 22.01 -26.99 -23.95
CA LEU A 558 22.51 -25.94 -23.10
C LEU A 558 22.89 -26.47 -21.71
N ASN A 559 23.74 -25.70 -21.00
CA ASN A 559 24.12 -26.06 -19.64
C ASN A 559 23.12 -25.53 -18.62
N PRO A 560 22.47 -26.38 -17.79
CA PRO A 560 21.55 -25.92 -16.75
C PRO A 560 22.15 -24.91 -15.75
N ARG A 561 23.46 -24.95 -15.49
CA ARG A 561 24.13 -23.94 -14.63
C ARG A 561 24.24 -22.58 -15.31
N GLN A 562 24.54 -22.56 -16.63
CA GLN A 562 24.51 -21.32 -17.40
C GLN A 562 23.09 -20.71 -17.42
N PHE A 563 22.05 -21.58 -17.50
CA PHE A 563 20.67 -21.12 -17.43
C PHE A 563 20.32 -20.51 -16.05
N VAL A 564 20.80 -21.04 -14.95
CA VAL A 564 20.64 -20.40 -13.62
C VAL A 564 21.39 -19.08 -13.58
N SER A 565 22.61 -19.03 -14.12
CA SER A 565 23.40 -17.79 -14.15
C SER A 565 22.70 -16.67 -14.93
N ILE A 566 22.13 -16.97 -16.11
CA ILE A 566 21.42 -15.96 -16.89
C ILE A 566 20.11 -15.53 -16.20
N LEU A 567 19.40 -16.42 -15.51
CA LEU A 567 18.22 -16.07 -14.70
C LEU A 567 18.57 -15.03 -13.63
N HIS A 568 19.72 -15.15 -12.97
CA HIS A 568 20.19 -14.15 -12.01
C HIS A 568 20.52 -12.81 -12.69
N LYS A 569 21.09 -12.80 -13.90
CA LYS A 569 21.29 -11.56 -14.69
C LYS A 569 19.97 -10.90 -15.03
N PHE A 570 18.91 -11.67 -15.32
CA PHE A 570 17.55 -11.18 -15.49
C PHE A 570 16.93 -10.64 -14.20
N GLY A 571 17.60 -10.77 -13.04
CA GLY A 571 17.15 -10.29 -11.73
C GLY A 571 16.18 -11.23 -11.03
N ILE A 572 16.24 -12.51 -11.33
CA ILE A 572 15.52 -13.55 -10.59
C ILE A 572 16.46 -14.04 -9.47
N ASP A 573 16.42 -13.35 -8.32
CA ASP A 573 17.39 -13.50 -7.23
C ASP A 573 17.03 -14.63 -6.24
N ASN A 574 16.32 -15.66 -6.71
CA ASN A 574 16.00 -16.81 -5.88
C ASN A 574 17.21 -17.76 -5.78
N PRO A 575 17.85 -17.89 -4.60
CA PRO A 575 19.04 -18.74 -4.43
C PRO A 575 18.73 -20.25 -4.47
N ASP A 576 17.46 -20.65 -4.39
CA ASP A 576 17.05 -22.05 -4.37
C ASP A 576 16.80 -22.65 -5.77
N ILE A 577 17.16 -21.91 -6.83
CA ILE A 577 16.99 -22.40 -8.20
C ILE A 577 18.01 -23.53 -8.45
N TYR A 578 17.51 -24.76 -8.52
CA TYR A 578 18.34 -25.93 -8.77
C TYR A 578 18.59 -26.12 -10.26
N PRO A 579 19.85 -26.20 -10.71
CA PRO A 579 20.22 -26.42 -12.11
C PRO A 579 19.89 -27.87 -12.54
N SER A 580 18.77 -28.02 -13.24
CA SER A 580 18.31 -29.32 -13.74
C SER A 580 17.67 -29.20 -15.12
N MET A 581 17.62 -30.30 -15.86
CA MET A 581 16.91 -30.36 -17.15
C MET A 581 15.46 -29.91 -17.07
N SER A 582 14.75 -30.20 -15.96
CA SER A 582 13.35 -29.81 -15.77
C SER A 582 13.15 -28.30 -15.55
N LEU A 583 14.23 -27.55 -15.29
CA LEU A 583 14.17 -26.10 -15.09
C LEU A 583 13.58 -25.36 -16.32
N CYS A 584 13.77 -25.94 -17.54
CA CYS A 584 13.17 -25.41 -18.77
C CYS A 584 11.63 -25.27 -18.75
N LEU A 585 10.94 -25.93 -17.81
CA LEU A 585 9.48 -25.84 -17.64
C LEU A 585 9.06 -25.02 -16.41
N GLY A 586 9.98 -24.32 -15.76
CA GLY A 586 9.73 -23.35 -14.70
C GLY A 586 9.20 -23.91 -13.38
N PRO A 587 9.83 -24.92 -12.77
CA PRO A 587 9.49 -25.36 -11.43
C PRO A 587 9.94 -24.37 -10.34
N CYS A 588 10.76 -23.39 -10.66
CA CYS A 588 11.21 -22.34 -9.72
C CYS A 588 10.13 -21.33 -9.39
N GLU A 589 10.26 -20.72 -8.23
CA GLU A 589 9.33 -19.71 -7.71
C GLU A 589 9.88 -18.30 -7.91
N VAL A 590 9.02 -17.41 -8.43
CA VAL A 590 9.33 -16.03 -8.74
C VAL A 590 8.18 -15.11 -8.30
N SER A 591 8.47 -13.84 -8.08
CA SER A 591 7.46 -12.80 -7.86
C SER A 591 7.01 -12.14 -9.17
N VAL A 592 5.86 -11.46 -9.13
CA VAL A 592 5.39 -10.67 -10.28
C VAL A 592 6.36 -9.54 -10.60
N ALA A 593 6.91 -8.88 -9.58
CA ALA A 593 7.86 -7.79 -9.75
C ALA A 593 9.16 -8.24 -10.41
N GLU A 594 9.73 -9.40 -9.99
CA GLU A 594 10.91 -9.98 -10.66
C GLU A 594 10.64 -10.26 -12.14
N MET A 595 9.47 -10.84 -12.45
CA MET A 595 9.11 -11.17 -13.83
C MET A 595 8.90 -9.90 -14.69
N VAL A 596 8.25 -8.86 -14.16
CA VAL A 596 8.07 -7.61 -14.90
C VAL A 596 9.42 -6.94 -15.17
N SER A 597 10.31 -6.88 -14.18
CA SER A 597 11.67 -6.38 -14.35
C SER A 597 12.46 -7.20 -15.37
N ALA A 598 12.39 -8.53 -15.31
CA ALA A 598 13.10 -9.42 -16.24
C ALA A 598 12.63 -9.23 -17.70
N TYR A 599 11.33 -9.01 -17.90
CA TYR A 599 10.78 -8.84 -19.26
C TYR A 599 11.07 -7.47 -19.86
N THR A 600 11.60 -6.48 -19.12
CA THR A 600 12.09 -5.23 -19.72
C THR A 600 13.24 -5.45 -20.68
N VAL A 601 14.02 -6.50 -20.48
CA VAL A 601 15.14 -6.90 -21.36
C VAL A 601 14.67 -7.00 -22.82
N PHE A 602 13.49 -7.56 -23.05
CA PHE A 602 12.94 -7.73 -24.40
C PHE A 602 12.41 -6.44 -25.02
N ALA A 603 11.88 -5.54 -24.20
CA ALA A 603 11.36 -4.25 -24.65
C ALA A 603 12.44 -3.15 -24.72
N ASN A 604 13.64 -3.41 -24.17
CA ASN A 604 14.70 -2.43 -24.00
C ASN A 604 16.07 -2.96 -24.47
N ASN A 605 16.09 -3.59 -25.65
CA ASN A 605 17.28 -3.97 -26.41
C ASN A 605 18.35 -4.75 -25.60
N GLY A 606 17.91 -5.69 -24.74
CA GLY A 606 18.81 -6.51 -23.93
C GLY A 606 19.14 -5.95 -22.55
N ILE A 607 18.65 -4.76 -22.21
CA ILE A 607 18.89 -4.07 -20.94
C ILE A 607 17.74 -4.31 -19.98
N ARG A 608 18.05 -4.87 -18.82
CA ARG A 608 17.10 -4.97 -17.71
C ARG A 608 17.03 -3.67 -16.93
N ILE A 609 15.81 -3.28 -16.53
CA ILE A 609 15.58 -2.15 -15.63
C ILE A 609 14.89 -2.66 -14.38
N ALA A 610 15.46 -2.32 -13.21
CA ALA A 610 14.84 -2.62 -11.92
C ALA A 610 13.64 -1.69 -11.66
N PRO A 611 12.58 -2.18 -10.95
CA PRO A 611 11.43 -1.36 -10.62
C PRO A 611 11.82 -0.13 -9.80
N LEU A 612 11.39 1.04 -10.23
CA LEU A 612 11.54 2.31 -9.53
C LEU A 612 10.17 2.71 -8.95
N PHE A 613 10.02 2.61 -7.64
CA PHE A 613 8.76 2.89 -6.93
C PHE A 613 8.65 4.34 -6.49
N VAL A 614 9.79 4.96 -6.13
CA VAL A 614 9.88 6.33 -5.61
C VAL A 614 10.86 7.10 -6.47
N SER A 615 10.46 8.27 -6.96
CA SER A 615 11.31 9.16 -7.75
C SER A 615 12.14 10.10 -6.89
N LYS A 616 11.55 10.64 -5.80
CA LYS A 616 12.22 11.52 -4.85
C LYS A 616 11.53 11.53 -3.49
N ILE A 617 12.28 11.92 -2.47
CA ILE A 617 11.79 12.20 -1.13
C ILE A 617 12.18 13.62 -0.75
N GLU A 618 11.22 14.41 -0.30
CA GLU A 618 11.40 15.77 0.21
C GLU A 618 11.10 15.83 1.70
N ASP A 619 11.67 16.82 2.38
CA ASP A 619 11.29 17.18 3.74
C ASP A 619 9.96 17.94 3.78
N ASN A 620 9.51 18.33 4.97
CA ASN A 620 8.29 19.09 5.16
C ASN A 620 8.34 20.47 4.46
N ASP A 621 9.51 21.05 4.33
CA ASP A 621 9.74 22.38 3.74
C ASP A 621 9.84 22.32 2.21
N GLY A 622 9.91 21.12 1.62
CA GLY A 622 10.01 20.89 0.19
C GLY A 622 11.44 20.78 -0.34
N ASN A 623 12.45 20.68 0.56
CA ASN A 623 13.81 20.42 0.13
C ASN A 623 13.97 18.95 -0.24
N ILE A 624 14.63 18.68 -1.36
CA ILE A 624 14.90 17.31 -1.82
C ILE A 624 15.97 16.69 -0.93
N ILE A 625 15.60 15.61 -0.21
CA ILE A 625 16.54 14.81 0.60
C ILE A 625 17.24 13.78 -0.29
N THR A 626 16.48 13.08 -1.12
CA THR A 626 16.98 12.02 -2.01
C THR A 626 16.22 12.01 -3.31
N GLN A 627 16.94 11.86 -4.42
CA GLN A 627 16.39 11.59 -5.75
C GLN A 627 16.91 10.24 -6.23
N PHE A 628 16.01 9.37 -6.69
CA PHE A 628 16.33 8.02 -7.13
C PHE A 628 16.48 7.98 -8.65
N GLN A 629 17.40 7.14 -9.11
CA GLN A 629 17.67 6.92 -10.54
C GLN A 629 17.37 5.46 -10.90
N PRO A 630 16.95 5.18 -12.15
CA PRO A 630 16.76 3.82 -12.63
C PRO A 630 18.05 3.01 -12.53
N ARG A 631 17.94 1.78 -12.03
CA ARG A 631 19.05 0.83 -11.99
C ARG A 631 18.93 -0.12 -13.17
N MET A 632 19.96 -0.16 -14.00
CA MET A 632 19.98 -0.91 -15.26
C MET A 632 21.21 -1.81 -15.32
N ASN A 633 21.04 -2.95 -15.99
CA ASN A 633 22.15 -3.83 -16.35
C ASN A 633 21.89 -4.50 -17.69
N GLU A 634 22.91 -4.66 -18.49
CA GLU A 634 22.88 -5.47 -19.70
C GLU A 634 22.80 -6.96 -19.32
N VAL A 635 21.92 -7.69 -19.99
CA VAL A 635 21.65 -9.11 -19.73
C VAL A 635 22.01 -9.96 -20.92
N ILE A 636 21.57 -9.56 -22.11
CA ILE A 636 21.82 -10.19 -23.42
C ILE A 636 22.18 -9.12 -24.45
N SER A 637 22.81 -9.56 -25.51
CA SER A 637 23.13 -8.68 -26.65
C SER A 637 21.88 -8.12 -27.30
N SER A 638 21.99 -6.94 -27.95
CA SER A 638 20.88 -6.34 -28.71
C SER A 638 20.40 -7.25 -29.84
N SER A 639 21.31 -7.96 -30.54
CA SER A 639 20.98 -8.96 -31.55
C SER A 639 20.09 -10.06 -30.99
N SER A 640 20.47 -10.68 -29.85
CA SER A 640 19.66 -11.70 -29.18
C SER A 640 18.32 -11.15 -28.68
N ALA A 641 18.28 -9.89 -28.22
CA ALA A 641 17.04 -9.24 -27.80
C ALA A 641 16.06 -9.05 -28.98
N TYR A 642 16.55 -8.64 -30.16
CA TYR A 642 15.73 -8.52 -31.36
C TYR A 642 15.22 -9.88 -31.85
N LYS A 643 16.07 -10.94 -31.84
CA LYS A 643 15.66 -12.32 -32.14
C LYS A 643 14.53 -12.77 -31.20
N MET A 644 14.68 -12.51 -29.90
CA MET A 644 13.67 -12.84 -28.90
C MET A 644 12.38 -12.02 -29.05
N LEU A 645 12.47 -10.77 -29.47
CA LEU A 645 11.31 -9.92 -29.70
C LEU A 645 10.44 -10.47 -30.83
N VAL A 646 11.04 -10.90 -31.95
CA VAL A 646 10.33 -11.59 -33.05
C VAL A 646 9.61 -12.84 -32.58
N GLU A 647 10.24 -13.64 -31.71
CA GLU A 647 9.60 -14.84 -31.14
C GLU A 647 8.45 -14.52 -30.20
N LEU A 648 8.59 -13.48 -29.36
CA LEU A 648 7.58 -13.10 -28.37
C LEU A 648 6.38 -12.38 -29.00
N MET A 649 6.58 -11.67 -30.12
CA MET A 649 5.48 -11.13 -30.96
C MET A 649 4.71 -12.28 -31.62
N ALA A 650 5.37 -13.33 -32.09
CA ALA A 650 4.73 -14.51 -32.65
C ALA A 650 3.85 -15.25 -31.60
N VAL A 651 4.15 -15.20 -30.32
CA VAL A 651 3.27 -15.72 -29.26
C VAL A 651 1.92 -15.02 -29.26
N VAL A 652 1.90 -13.70 -29.56
CA VAL A 652 0.69 -12.87 -29.60
C VAL A 652 -0.04 -13.02 -30.93
N ASP A 653 0.68 -13.06 -32.02
CA ASP A 653 0.07 -13.06 -33.36
C ASP A 653 -0.38 -14.46 -33.82
N GLU A 654 0.41 -15.49 -33.53
CA GLU A 654 0.20 -16.85 -34.04
C GLU A 654 0.05 -17.90 -32.92
N GLY A 655 0.30 -17.51 -31.65
CA GLY A 655 0.52 -18.42 -30.54
C GLY A 655 -0.55 -18.43 -29.47
N THR A 656 -0.10 -18.81 -28.27
CA THR A 656 -0.94 -19.02 -27.09
C THR A 656 -1.61 -17.74 -26.56
N ALA A 657 -1.12 -16.56 -26.94
CA ALA A 657 -1.68 -15.26 -26.57
C ALA A 657 -2.55 -14.62 -27.69
N GLY A 658 -2.83 -15.32 -28.78
CA GLY A 658 -3.58 -14.80 -29.95
C GLY A 658 -4.95 -14.20 -29.62
N ARG A 659 -5.53 -14.51 -28.45
CA ARG A 659 -6.75 -13.86 -27.96
C ARG A 659 -6.62 -12.35 -27.85
N ILE A 660 -5.43 -11.79 -27.67
CA ILE A 660 -5.17 -10.33 -27.66
C ILE A 660 -5.68 -9.73 -28.96
N ARG A 661 -5.37 -10.35 -30.09
CA ARG A 661 -5.81 -9.92 -31.42
C ARG A 661 -7.30 -10.23 -31.66
N HIS A 662 -7.67 -11.54 -31.60
CA HIS A 662 -8.96 -12.01 -32.07
C HIS A 662 -10.14 -11.73 -31.12
N ARG A 663 -9.89 -11.65 -29.81
CA ARG A 663 -10.98 -11.47 -28.83
C ARG A 663 -11.00 -10.06 -28.24
N TYR A 664 -9.82 -9.49 -28.01
CA TYR A 664 -9.72 -8.18 -27.37
C TYR A 664 -9.50 -7.04 -28.34
N ASN A 665 -9.21 -7.33 -29.63
CA ASN A 665 -8.96 -6.34 -30.68
C ASN A 665 -7.96 -5.26 -30.23
N ILE A 666 -6.80 -5.69 -29.71
CA ILE A 666 -5.73 -4.80 -29.34
C ILE A 666 -4.69 -4.84 -30.47
N GLU A 667 -4.44 -3.69 -31.05
CA GLU A 667 -3.50 -3.48 -32.15
C GLU A 667 -2.15 -3.00 -31.63
N GLY A 668 -1.16 -2.80 -32.53
CA GLY A 668 0.18 -2.35 -32.25
C GLY A 668 1.16 -3.52 -32.04
N GLU A 669 2.42 -3.19 -31.81
CA GLU A 669 3.47 -4.16 -31.55
C GLU A 669 3.41 -4.64 -30.09
N ILE A 670 3.16 -5.91 -29.90
CA ILE A 670 2.97 -6.52 -28.59
C ILE A 670 3.73 -7.84 -28.54
N GLY A 671 4.64 -7.94 -27.59
CA GLY A 671 5.25 -9.20 -27.20
C GLY A 671 4.60 -9.78 -25.94
N GLY A 672 4.66 -11.09 -25.77
CA GLY A 672 4.11 -11.67 -24.56
C GLY A 672 4.33 -13.16 -24.41
N LYS A 673 4.01 -13.66 -23.20
CA LYS A 673 4.13 -15.09 -22.87
C LYS A 673 3.09 -15.51 -21.84
N THR A 674 2.36 -16.58 -22.14
CA THR A 674 1.50 -17.25 -21.18
C THR A 674 2.27 -18.24 -20.33
N GLY A 675 1.97 -18.32 -19.03
CA GLY A 675 2.44 -19.32 -18.12
C GLY A 675 1.29 -20.12 -17.52
N THR A 676 1.47 -21.42 -17.41
CA THR A 676 0.55 -22.32 -16.70
C THR A 676 1.38 -23.41 -16.08
N THR A 677 1.23 -23.62 -14.79
CA THR A 677 1.94 -24.68 -14.07
C THR A 677 1.16 -25.98 -14.12
N ASN A 678 1.82 -27.07 -13.74
CA ASN A 678 1.17 -28.37 -13.62
C ASN A 678 -0.05 -28.28 -12.71
N ARG A 679 -1.13 -28.95 -13.10
CA ARG A 679 -2.44 -28.95 -12.41
C ARG A 679 -3.13 -27.59 -12.38
N ASN A 680 -2.72 -26.60 -13.18
CA ASN A 680 -3.29 -25.26 -13.25
C ASN A 680 -3.24 -24.46 -11.93
N SER A 681 -2.24 -24.73 -11.07
CA SER A 681 -2.13 -24.04 -9.77
C SER A 681 -1.77 -22.57 -9.90
N ASP A 682 -1.00 -22.22 -10.94
CA ASP A 682 -0.51 -20.87 -11.18
C ASP A 682 -0.74 -20.49 -12.64
N ALA A 683 -1.39 -19.37 -12.84
CA ALA A 683 -1.68 -18.81 -14.16
C ALA A 683 -0.96 -17.46 -14.32
N TRP A 684 -0.10 -17.37 -15.32
CA TRP A 684 0.71 -16.20 -15.61
C TRP A 684 0.40 -15.62 -16.99
N PHE A 685 0.51 -14.32 -17.09
CA PHE A 685 0.68 -13.64 -18.36
C PHE A 685 1.66 -12.48 -18.21
N MET A 686 2.70 -12.50 -19.04
CA MET A 686 3.62 -11.40 -19.22
C MET A 686 3.33 -10.80 -20.60
N GLY A 687 3.01 -9.53 -20.64
CA GLY A 687 2.74 -8.80 -21.87
C GLY A 687 3.49 -7.47 -21.88
N PHE A 688 4.07 -7.12 -23.01
CA PHE A 688 4.80 -5.87 -23.15
C PHE A 688 4.59 -5.24 -24.52
N THR A 689 4.75 -3.94 -24.55
CA THR A 689 4.74 -3.06 -25.70
C THR A 689 6.05 -2.30 -25.73
N PRO A 690 6.36 -1.49 -26.74
CA PRO A 690 7.56 -0.66 -26.74
C PRO A 690 7.70 0.26 -25.53
N GLN A 691 6.58 0.58 -24.85
CA GLN A 691 6.53 1.57 -23.77
C GLN A 691 6.25 0.97 -22.39
N LEU A 692 5.51 -0.13 -22.31
CA LEU A 692 5.06 -0.71 -21.03
C LEU A 692 5.34 -2.22 -20.96
N VAL A 693 5.81 -2.67 -19.80
CA VAL A 693 5.89 -4.08 -19.45
C VAL A 693 4.91 -4.35 -18.29
N SER A 694 4.04 -5.34 -18.43
CA SER A 694 3.08 -5.67 -17.39
C SER A 694 2.99 -7.17 -17.16
N GLY A 695 2.92 -7.57 -15.89
CA GLY A 695 2.83 -8.94 -15.45
C GLY A 695 1.57 -9.20 -14.62
N VAL A 696 0.96 -10.35 -14.85
CA VAL A 696 -0.22 -10.81 -14.13
C VAL A 696 -0.02 -12.23 -13.65
N TRP A 697 -0.33 -12.46 -12.38
CA TRP A 697 -0.48 -13.79 -11.82
C TRP A 697 -1.88 -13.95 -11.21
N VAL A 698 -2.49 -15.13 -11.38
CA VAL A 698 -3.74 -15.51 -10.73
C VAL A 698 -3.66 -16.97 -10.29
N GLY A 699 -4.12 -17.25 -9.07
CA GLY A 699 -4.14 -18.61 -8.51
C GLY A 699 -4.88 -18.70 -7.18
N GLY A 700 -4.90 -19.86 -6.56
CA GLY A 700 -5.38 -20.03 -5.20
C GLY A 700 -4.32 -19.67 -4.16
N GLU A 701 -4.74 -19.53 -2.91
CA GLU A 701 -3.82 -19.30 -1.78
C GLU A 701 -2.82 -20.48 -1.65
N ASP A 702 -3.32 -21.71 -1.62
CA ASP A 702 -2.52 -22.93 -1.69
C ASP A 702 -2.49 -23.47 -3.13
N ARG A 703 -1.41 -24.18 -3.49
CA ARG A 703 -1.26 -24.79 -4.84
C ARG A 703 -2.31 -25.83 -5.16
N ASP A 704 -2.90 -26.42 -4.15
CA ASP A 704 -3.94 -27.44 -4.30
C ASP A 704 -5.35 -26.83 -4.39
N ILE A 705 -5.44 -25.50 -4.52
CA ILE A 705 -6.67 -24.74 -4.75
C ILE A 705 -6.59 -24.13 -6.14
N HIS A 706 -7.20 -24.80 -7.12
CA HIS A 706 -7.12 -24.42 -8.53
C HIS A 706 -8.31 -24.99 -9.33
N PHE A 707 -8.49 -24.49 -10.53
CA PHE A 707 -9.38 -25.14 -11.50
C PHE A 707 -8.81 -26.49 -11.93
N ASP A 708 -9.62 -27.53 -11.93
CA ASP A 708 -9.23 -28.85 -12.47
C ASP A 708 -9.23 -28.84 -14.00
N SER A 709 -10.09 -27.99 -14.60
CA SER A 709 -10.15 -27.82 -16.05
C SER A 709 -9.03 -26.92 -16.57
N MET A 710 -8.21 -27.44 -17.50
CA MET A 710 -7.20 -26.66 -18.24
C MET A 710 -7.84 -25.43 -18.94
N ARG A 711 -9.04 -25.59 -19.49
CA ARG A 711 -9.76 -24.50 -20.18
C ARG A 711 -9.95 -23.28 -19.29
N MET A 712 -10.23 -23.46 -18.00
CA MET A 712 -10.44 -22.39 -17.04
C MET A 712 -9.16 -21.98 -16.33
N GLY A 713 -8.28 -22.95 -16.00
CA GLY A 713 -7.09 -22.73 -15.18
C GLY A 713 -5.83 -22.29 -15.93
N GLN A 714 -5.87 -22.17 -17.26
CA GLN A 714 -4.70 -21.73 -18.03
C GLN A 714 -4.48 -20.20 -17.98
N GLY A 715 -3.22 -19.76 -18.12
CA GLY A 715 -2.84 -18.34 -18.14
C GLY A 715 -3.60 -17.49 -19.15
N ALA A 716 -3.88 -18.05 -20.34
CA ALA A 716 -4.69 -17.39 -21.38
C ALA A 716 -6.16 -17.13 -20.97
N THR A 717 -6.67 -17.77 -19.92
CA THR A 717 -8.04 -17.56 -19.40
C THR A 717 -8.04 -16.80 -18.09
N MET A 718 -7.08 -17.04 -17.19
CA MET A 718 -7.07 -16.42 -15.88
C MET A 718 -6.34 -15.08 -15.87
N ALA A 719 -5.14 -15.00 -16.47
CA ALA A 719 -4.24 -13.85 -16.36
C ALA A 719 -4.28 -12.88 -17.56
N LEU A 720 -4.20 -13.40 -18.79
CA LEU A 720 -4.18 -12.59 -20.01
C LEU A 720 -5.34 -11.59 -20.13
N PRO A 721 -6.61 -11.96 -19.78
CA PRO A 721 -7.72 -11.01 -19.89
C PRO A 721 -7.56 -9.77 -19.00
N ILE A 722 -6.94 -9.90 -17.83
CA ILE A 722 -6.66 -8.76 -16.93
C ILE A 722 -5.75 -7.76 -17.65
N TRP A 723 -4.64 -8.25 -18.22
CA TRP A 723 -3.72 -7.44 -19.03
C TRP A 723 -4.44 -6.75 -20.18
N ALA A 724 -5.27 -7.51 -20.93
CA ALA A 724 -5.98 -6.99 -22.07
C ALA A 724 -6.99 -5.88 -21.70
N TYR A 725 -7.76 -6.04 -20.62
CA TYR A 725 -8.67 -5.00 -20.12
C TYR A 725 -7.93 -3.75 -19.66
N TYR A 726 -6.80 -3.92 -18.97
CA TYR A 726 -5.94 -2.82 -18.57
C TYR A 726 -5.41 -2.05 -19.78
N MET A 727 -4.77 -2.72 -20.74
CA MET A 727 -4.21 -2.08 -21.92
C MET A 727 -5.27 -1.38 -22.79
N LYS A 728 -6.47 -1.95 -22.91
CA LYS A 728 -7.58 -1.28 -23.60
C LYS A 728 -7.95 0.06 -22.97
N LYS A 729 -7.91 0.16 -21.64
CA LYS A 729 -8.21 1.40 -20.94
C LYS A 729 -7.05 2.40 -21.09
N VAL A 730 -5.81 1.91 -20.97
CA VAL A 730 -4.61 2.74 -21.16
C VAL A 730 -4.57 3.36 -22.56
N TYR A 731 -4.76 2.55 -23.60
CA TYR A 731 -4.73 3.02 -24.99
C TYR A 731 -5.93 3.91 -25.36
N LYS A 732 -7.04 3.78 -24.65
CA LYS A 732 -8.24 4.63 -24.85
C LYS A 732 -8.12 6.00 -24.17
N ASP A 733 -7.21 6.17 -23.24
CA ASP A 733 -7.03 7.42 -22.50
C ASP A 733 -6.02 8.34 -23.20
N PRO A 734 -6.47 9.41 -23.92
CA PRO A 734 -5.59 10.30 -24.63
C PRO A 734 -4.72 11.19 -23.73
N SER A 735 -5.01 11.22 -22.42
CA SER A 735 -4.21 11.98 -21.44
C SER A 735 -2.95 11.22 -21.00
N LEU A 736 -2.83 9.94 -21.37
CA LEU A 736 -1.64 9.12 -21.12
C LEU A 736 -0.70 9.14 -22.34
N PRO A 737 0.63 9.06 -22.12
CA PRO A 737 1.61 9.07 -23.23
C PRO A 737 1.74 7.70 -23.93
N TYR A 738 0.90 6.73 -23.61
CA TYR A 738 0.97 5.35 -24.10
C TYR A 738 -0.07 5.11 -25.18
N ASN A 739 0.37 4.59 -26.33
CA ASN A 739 -0.52 4.35 -27.46
C ASN A 739 -0.09 3.11 -28.28
N SER A 740 -0.96 2.64 -29.16
CA SER A 740 -0.73 1.47 -29.99
C SER A 740 0.13 1.74 -31.25
N MET A 741 0.50 2.99 -31.52
CA MET A 741 1.29 3.36 -32.69
C MET A 741 2.81 3.27 -32.44
N SER A 742 3.21 3.10 -31.18
CA SER A 742 4.63 2.96 -30.85
C SER A 742 5.17 1.63 -31.36
N VAL A 743 6.36 1.66 -31.92
CA VAL A 743 7.07 0.50 -32.47
C VAL A 743 8.33 0.20 -31.66
N PHE A 744 8.78 -1.05 -31.72
CA PHE A 744 10.06 -1.42 -31.12
C PHE A 744 11.21 -0.90 -31.98
N ASP A 745 12.29 -0.58 -31.32
CA ASP A 745 13.50 -0.05 -31.96
C ASP A 745 14.34 -1.22 -32.51
N ILE A 746 13.88 -1.78 -33.64
CA ILE A 746 14.60 -2.83 -34.38
C ILE A 746 15.19 -2.18 -35.63
N PRO A 747 16.51 -2.37 -35.94
CA PRO A 747 17.10 -1.86 -37.16
C PRO A 747 16.42 -2.40 -38.44
N GLU A 748 16.19 -1.57 -39.44
CA GLU A 748 15.50 -1.96 -40.69
C GLU A 748 16.20 -3.12 -41.41
N GLU A 749 17.52 -3.20 -41.33
CA GLU A 749 18.34 -4.23 -41.97
C GLU A 749 18.50 -5.50 -41.12
N PHE A 750 17.84 -5.58 -39.94
CA PHE A 750 17.99 -6.71 -39.05
C PHE A 750 17.32 -7.98 -39.62
N ASP A 751 18.13 -8.99 -39.91
CA ASP A 751 17.65 -10.34 -40.29
C ASP A 751 17.62 -11.24 -39.02
N PRO A 752 16.44 -11.61 -38.49
CA PRO A 752 16.33 -12.50 -37.32
C PRO A 752 16.86 -13.91 -37.63
N CYS A 753 17.01 -14.27 -38.91
CA CYS A 753 17.48 -15.60 -39.32
C CYS A 753 18.99 -15.63 -39.54
N ALA A 754 19.66 -14.48 -39.60
CA ALA A 754 21.10 -14.42 -39.70
C ALA A 754 21.75 -15.11 -38.49
N LYS A 755 22.71 -15.97 -38.75
CA LYS A 755 23.58 -16.51 -37.70
C LYS A 755 24.71 -15.48 -37.52
N ASP A 756 24.88 -15.01 -36.27
CA ASP A 756 26.03 -14.21 -35.92
C ASP A 756 27.29 -15.05 -36.24
N GLU A 757 28.33 -14.45 -36.87
CA GLU A 757 29.59 -15.15 -37.12
C GLU A 757 30.13 -15.67 -35.76
N ASP A 758 30.17 -16.97 -35.64
CA ASP A 758 30.39 -17.69 -34.37
C ASP A 758 31.84 -17.46 -33.88
N PRO A 759 32.06 -16.87 -32.69
CA PRO A 759 33.39 -16.87 -32.07
C PRO A 759 33.77 -18.20 -31.43
N THR A 760 32.83 -19.13 -31.24
CA THR A 760 33.04 -20.35 -30.43
C THR A 760 32.69 -21.68 -31.06
N GLY A 761 32.03 -21.74 -32.23
CA GLY A 761 31.81 -22.99 -33.01
C GLY A 761 30.93 -24.07 -32.37
N GLU A 762 30.15 -23.75 -31.33
CA GLU A 762 29.46 -24.76 -30.51
C GLU A 762 28.00 -25.10 -30.89
N PHE A 763 27.39 -24.43 -31.86
CA PHE A 763 25.97 -24.64 -32.22
C PHE A 763 25.79 -25.15 -33.66
N ASP A 764 26.53 -26.21 -34.06
CA ASP A 764 26.22 -26.90 -35.32
C ASP A 764 25.11 -27.92 -35.10
N ILE A 765 23.93 -27.64 -35.70
CA ILE A 765 22.77 -28.53 -35.63
C ILE A 765 22.94 -29.77 -36.51
N ASP A 766 23.85 -29.72 -37.46
CA ASP A 766 24.01 -30.74 -38.50
C ASP A 766 24.85 -31.98 -38.05
N GLU A 767 25.62 -31.88 -36.95
CA GLU A 767 26.45 -33.02 -36.47
C GLU A 767 25.70 -34.14 -35.72
N VAL A 768 24.37 -34.14 -35.67
CA VAL A 768 23.59 -35.10 -34.86
C VAL A 768 22.95 -36.21 -35.70
N TYR A 769 23.32 -36.35 -36.98
CA TYR A 769 22.76 -37.39 -37.88
C TYR A 769 23.77 -38.44 -38.34
N GLU A 770 24.83 -38.76 -37.60
CA GLU A 770 25.59 -39.98 -37.75
C GLU A 770 25.38 -40.97 -36.60
#